data_61a84585af28948b6d0b6ab86c6ad73e
#
_entry.id   61a84585af28948b6d0b6ab86c6ad73e
#
_cell.length_a   1.000
_cell.length_b   1.000
_cell.length_c   1.000
_cell.angle_alpha   90.00
_cell.angle_beta   90.00
_cell.angle_gamma   90.00
#
_symmetry.space_group_name_H-M   'P 1'
#
loop_
_entity.id
_entity.type
_entity.pdbx_description
1 polymer ?
#
loop_
_entity_poly.entity_id
_entity_poly.type
_entity_poly.pdbx_seq_one_letter_code
_entity_poly.pdbx_strand_id
1 'polypeptide(L)'
;MDDALSTAAGSHRLVLVTAPAGYGKSMATGDWVRSSELRCAWLSLDRFDTRPARLFRGVVAALQSAASDLPRAGDEGLLALQQSLSPDPAESYDLVVGALEHLTEPMVLVIDDLHLAGTGLADGIVGVLAASAPPALRLVLSSRRQAPLPVERLRLGEGLGEVRAADLAFTLDEVARLATSLGRGTAFDARSLWQVTGGWPVAVHLSLAAPARARNPSERQIPLADYVAEEVLDQLTPSLADFALRATTCDRLGSRLAVELYGQPNGALLLQECLHSGLLIEDHRGGESVCRWHPVFAAHCRGILERRDPLLAESLHRVAARYYQDLDVGKCVAQALWGGDPLQAVMSLGGHWLEFVLRNDIHVLEQLCLDLPAPWSEDPEILMIRSACRSLAGDNASAAELTRRALAGAPALTAARHRRFDISRSLFELFLTDDRPDLLAAADEGRLLVDAAADGYPATHATGLFLRGQAEGRLHRDDQQAITLLRTAAASGRANHLEAVEVCSASELALASAEAGDFVTADNQAAAALERAKALGWGSREPMAPIWLARGITSYWKDDLEDAHSHLTRALRVDSRLSPLGSITRFYRVLVDCATGDPHRLAESSAALHAFDDRRLYGLPWNALHTIAEAKITETKGDLDGALAIAQPLGTGVHSPLVDTLLAELLRRGGKATAAQRCTESLTGRRRTSYIDTSIALTEALLAHTDGDPATAHERIEHAVNRANPQSILRPFAEWSDDLAELLAQHAAWGTAHEPFIAARTAEQASNHARQSHSKWDLTERERELLAHLRSMKTVAEIAQVLFVSVNTVKSHQQSIYRKLGAAGRREALRIAVERGIL
;
A
#
# COMPACT_ATOMS: atom_id res chain seq x y z
N MET A 1 31.57 14.81 5.72
CA MET A 1 31.89 15.06 7.16
C MET A 1 32.03 16.54 7.47
N ASP A 2 32.83 17.32 6.73
CA ASP A 2 33.05 18.75 7.00
C ASP A 2 31.79 19.62 6.89
N ASP A 3 30.87 19.29 6.01
CA ASP A 3 29.63 20.06 5.79
C ASP A 3 28.70 20.05 7.01
N ALA A 4 28.61 18.94 7.75
CA ALA A 4 27.71 18.83 8.90
C ALA A 4 28.19 19.69 10.08
N LEU A 5 29.52 19.64 10.37
CA LEU A 5 30.14 20.47 11.39
C LEU A 5 30.13 21.96 11.00
N SER A 6 30.45 22.29 9.74
CA SER A 6 30.41 23.66 9.23
C SER A 6 29.00 24.25 9.33
N THR A 7 27.96 23.48 8.99
CA THR A 7 26.57 23.91 9.08
C THR A 7 26.15 24.10 10.55
N ALA A 8 26.45 23.13 11.42
CA ALA A 8 26.11 23.22 12.83
C ALA A 8 26.84 24.38 13.55
N ALA A 9 28.14 24.52 13.34
CA ALA A 9 28.97 25.57 13.96
C ALA A 9 28.75 26.94 13.31
N GLY A 10 28.31 27.01 12.06
CA GLY A 10 27.92 28.26 11.38
C GLY A 10 26.67 28.88 11.99
N SER A 11 25.75 28.07 12.45
CA SER A 11 24.41 28.49 12.92
C SER A 11 24.33 28.56 14.47
N HIS A 12 25.17 27.80 15.19
CA HIS A 12 25.06 27.65 16.62
C HIS A 12 26.39 27.93 17.34
N ARG A 13 26.32 28.44 18.57
CA ARG A 13 27.51 28.70 19.42
C ARG A 13 27.98 27.46 20.16
N LEU A 14 27.09 26.57 20.49
CA LEU A 14 27.37 25.29 21.12
C LEU A 14 27.09 24.17 20.13
N VAL A 15 28.08 23.32 19.85
CA VAL A 15 27.95 22.15 19.01
C VAL A 15 28.28 20.90 19.79
N LEU A 16 27.36 19.93 19.81
CA LEU A 16 27.56 18.65 20.45
C LEU A 16 27.79 17.57 19.38
N VAL A 17 28.98 16.98 19.34
CA VAL A 17 29.37 15.90 18.40
C VAL A 17 29.26 14.57 19.14
N THR A 18 28.19 13.83 18.90
CA THR A 18 27.95 12.56 19.61
C THR A 18 27.96 11.39 18.63
N ALA A 19 28.97 10.51 18.75
CA ALA A 19 29.06 9.29 17.99
C ALA A 19 29.93 8.25 18.71
N PRO A 20 29.70 6.93 18.48
CA PRO A 20 30.55 5.87 19.06
C PRO A 20 32.02 5.98 18.70
N ALA A 21 32.83 5.10 19.26
CA ALA A 21 34.22 4.95 18.89
C ALA A 21 34.37 4.66 17.40
N GLY A 22 35.43 5.17 16.77
CA GLY A 22 35.73 4.91 15.36
C GLY A 22 34.94 5.72 14.32
N TYR A 23 34.08 6.66 14.74
CA TYR A 23 33.36 7.56 13.83
C TYR A 23 34.19 8.79 13.39
N GLY A 24 35.41 8.89 13.84
CA GLY A 24 36.29 9.97 13.40
C GLY A 24 35.93 11.35 13.95
N LYS A 25 35.26 11.45 15.13
CA LYS A 25 34.86 12.71 15.78
C LYS A 25 36.01 13.71 15.88
N SER A 26 37.13 13.30 16.51
CA SER A 26 38.30 14.16 16.71
C SER A 26 38.94 14.59 15.39
N MET A 27 38.97 13.68 14.38
CA MET A 27 39.48 14.01 13.02
C MET A 27 38.57 15.03 12.34
N ALA A 28 37.27 14.77 12.29
CA ALA A 28 36.29 15.67 11.65
C ALA A 28 36.31 17.05 12.33
N THR A 29 36.34 17.08 13.67
CA THR A 29 36.46 18.37 14.41
C THR A 29 37.76 19.07 14.12
N GLY A 30 38.89 18.34 14.07
CA GLY A 30 40.19 18.92 13.72
C GLY A 30 40.29 19.43 12.29
N ASP A 31 39.70 18.73 11.32
CA ASP A 31 39.61 19.16 9.91
C ASP A 31 38.75 20.42 9.79
N TRP A 32 37.59 20.43 10.43
CA TRP A 32 36.74 21.62 10.49
C TRP A 32 37.46 22.83 11.11
N VAL A 33 38.14 22.65 12.23
CA VAL A 33 38.91 23.73 12.87
C VAL A 33 39.96 24.27 11.92
N ARG A 34 40.73 23.40 11.25
CA ARG A 34 41.73 23.82 10.25
C ARG A 34 41.14 24.60 9.10
N SER A 35 39.97 24.23 8.64
CA SER A 35 39.26 24.90 7.53
C SER A 35 38.56 26.20 7.92
N SER A 36 38.23 26.37 9.20
CA SER A 36 37.47 27.51 9.71
C SER A 36 38.27 28.80 9.91
N GLU A 37 39.63 28.74 9.89
CA GLU A 37 40.54 29.87 10.18
C GLU A 37 40.34 30.51 11.57
N LEU A 38 39.54 29.89 12.45
CA LEU A 38 39.28 30.35 13.81
C LEU A 38 40.43 29.98 14.75
N ARG A 39 40.72 30.85 15.74
CA ARG A 39 41.63 30.47 16.82
C ARG A 39 41.02 29.32 17.61
N CYS A 40 41.77 28.27 17.87
CA CYS A 40 41.32 27.07 18.54
C CYS A 40 42.02 26.81 19.85
N ALA A 41 41.26 26.75 20.92
CA ALA A 41 41.66 26.17 22.18
C ALA A 41 41.20 24.69 22.17
N TRP A 42 42.14 23.74 22.25
CA TRP A 42 41.82 22.30 22.18
C TRP A 42 42.19 21.62 23.50
N LEU A 43 41.21 20.95 24.13
CA LEU A 43 41.40 20.13 25.30
C LEU A 43 40.91 18.72 25.04
N SER A 44 41.83 17.73 25.00
CA SER A 44 41.48 16.32 25.03
C SER A 44 41.47 15.80 26.46
N LEU A 45 40.35 15.19 26.89
CA LEU A 45 40.21 14.68 28.24
C LEU A 45 40.79 13.27 28.36
N ASP A 46 41.32 12.97 29.56
CA ASP A 46 41.75 11.64 29.94
C ASP A 46 40.96 11.12 31.16
N ARG A 47 41.23 9.85 31.56
CA ARG A 47 40.56 9.20 32.71
C ARG A 47 40.78 9.90 34.05
N PHE A 48 41.71 10.84 34.15
CA PHE A 48 41.99 11.56 35.36
C PHE A 48 41.25 12.89 35.45
N ASP A 49 40.58 13.31 34.35
CA ASP A 49 39.83 14.58 34.29
C ASP A 49 38.42 14.48 34.89
N THR A 50 38.14 13.41 35.61
CA THR A 50 36.92 13.24 36.41
C THR A 50 36.81 14.23 37.58
N ARG A 51 37.92 14.88 37.94
CA ARG A 51 37.97 15.89 39.04
C ARG A 51 37.68 17.28 38.48
N PRO A 52 36.64 17.99 38.97
CA PRO A 52 36.26 19.32 38.47
C PRO A 52 37.39 20.33 38.43
N ALA A 53 38.25 20.34 39.48
CA ALA A 53 39.40 21.25 39.55
C ALA A 53 40.48 20.98 38.49
N ARG A 54 40.65 19.74 38.06
CA ARG A 54 41.59 19.40 36.97
C ARG A 54 41.03 19.78 35.62
N LEU A 55 39.73 19.44 35.37
CA LEU A 55 39.02 19.86 34.15
C LEU A 55 39.02 21.38 33.97
N PHE A 56 38.75 22.13 35.07
CA PHE A 56 38.80 23.58 35.07
C PHE A 56 40.19 24.12 34.66
N ARG A 57 41.26 23.60 35.28
CA ARG A 57 42.61 23.99 34.92
C ARG A 57 43.00 23.66 33.48
N GLY A 58 42.51 22.51 32.97
CA GLY A 58 42.69 22.12 31.60
C GLY A 58 42.03 23.11 30.63
N VAL A 59 40.79 23.52 30.89
CA VAL A 59 40.07 24.53 30.10
C VAL A 59 40.81 25.87 30.09
N VAL A 60 41.24 26.37 31.27
CA VAL A 60 41.99 27.61 31.38
C VAL A 60 43.31 27.54 30.60
N ALA A 61 44.06 26.44 30.74
CA ALA A 61 45.34 26.25 30.04
C ALA A 61 45.16 26.21 28.52
N ALA A 62 44.09 25.53 28.02
CA ALA A 62 43.81 25.50 26.59
C ALA A 62 43.46 26.89 26.03
N LEU A 63 42.63 27.65 26.74
CA LEU A 63 42.29 29.04 26.37
C LEU A 63 43.51 29.95 26.35
N GLN A 64 44.38 29.85 27.37
CA GLN A 64 45.61 30.61 27.46
C GLN A 64 46.62 30.27 26.36
N SER A 65 46.78 29.00 26.03
CA SER A 65 47.62 28.57 24.93
C SER A 65 47.15 29.21 23.59
N ALA A 66 45.85 29.14 23.30
CA ALA A 66 45.31 29.74 22.09
C ALA A 66 45.44 31.27 22.03
N ALA A 67 45.39 31.94 23.20
CA ALA A 67 45.63 33.38 23.28
C ALA A 67 47.13 33.75 23.16
N SER A 68 48.04 32.89 23.65
CA SER A 68 49.49 33.11 23.58
C SER A 68 50.09 32.85 22.21
N ASP A 69 49.57 31.89 21.48
CA ASP A 69 50.07 31.52 20.14
C ASP A 69 49.82 32.62 19.07
N LEU A 70 48.74 33.36 19.20
CA LEU A 70 48.36 34.49 18.35
C LEU A 70 47.75 35.62 19.19
N PRO A 71 48.55 36.39 19.95
CA PRO A 71 48.02 37.42 20.85
C PRO A 71 47.27 38.52 20.09
N ARG A 72 46.11 38.88 20.58
CA ARG A 72 45.24 39.90 20.02
C ARG A 72 44.69 40.84 21.09
N ALA A 73 44.21 42.00 20.67
CA ALA A 73 43.57 42.94 21.59
C ALA A 73 42.36 42.26 22.31
N GLY A 74 42.31 42.35 23.63
CA GLY A 74 41.31 41.71 24.49
C GLY A 74 41.73 40.37 25.11
N ASP A 75 42.87 39.80 24.74
CA ASP A 75 43.39 38.55 25.30
C ASP A 75 44.05 38.73 26.67
N GLU A 76 44.28 39.97 27.12
CA GLU A 76 44.96 40.29 28.37
C GLU A 76 44.30 39.66 29.61
N GLY A 77 42.95 39.62 29.60
CA GLY A 77 42.16 38.97 30.66
C GLY A 77 42.39 37.46 30.73
N LEU A 78 42.44 36.76 29.57
CA LEU A 78 42.72 35.31 29.50
C LEU A 78 44.14 34.99 29.95
N LEU A 79 45.11 35.80 29.54
CA LEU A 79 46.53 35.61 29.93
C LEU A 79 46.77 35.83 31.41
N ALA A 80 46.00 36.72 32.08
CA ALA A 80 46.09 37.02 33.49
C ALA A 80 45.35 36.01 34.40
N LEU A 81 44.50 35.06 33.86
CA LEU A 81 43.63 34.17 34.64
C LEU A 81 44.37 33.36 35.73
N GLN A 82 45.58 32.87 35.48
CA GLN A 82 46.32 32.08 36.47
C GLN A 82 46.66 32.82 37.76
N GLN A 83 46.80 34.14 37.68
CA GLN A 83 47.14 34.96 38.81
C GLN A 83 45.94 35.45 39.62
N SER A 84 44.75 35.31 39.05
CA SER A 84 43.51 35.90 39.60
C SER A 84 42.49 34.86 40.07
N LEU A 85 42.83 33.56 40.00
CA LEU A 85 41.86 32.49 40.38
C LEU A 85 41.58 32.50 41.87
N SER A 86 40.29 32.52 42.24
CA SER A 86 39.78 32.43 43.60
C SER A 86 39.78 31.00 44.12
N PRO A 87 39.92 30.80 45.47
CA PRO A 87 39.64 29.51 46.09
C PRO A 87 38.21 29.04 45.90
N ASP A 88 37.25 29.95 45.65
CA ASP A 88 35.87 29.64 45.33
C ASP A 88 35.73 29.28 43.84
N PRO A 89 35.28 28.06 43.52
CA PRO A 89 35.08 27.65 42.14
C PRO A 89 34.10 28.53 41.33
N ALA A 90 33.02 29.03 41.93
CA ALA A 90 32.03 29.86 41.26
C ALA A 90 32.60 31.20 40.84
N GLU A 91 33.35 31.90 41.75
CA GLU A 91 34.04 33.15 41.41
C GLU A 91 35.10 32.94 40.34
N SER A 92 35.76 31.78 40.33
CA SER A 92 36.74 31.43 39.29
C SER A 92 36.10 31.20 37.93
N TYR A 93 34.89 30.66 37.89
CA TYR A 93 34.13 30.47 36.62
C TYR A 93 33.69 31.83 36.06
N ASP A 94 33.21 32.75 36.92
CA ASP A 94 32.83 34.12 36.53
C ASP A 94 34.01 34.92 35.96
N LEU A 95 35.18 34.75 36.52
CA LEU A 95 36.44 35.35 36.00
C LEU A 95 36.77 34.84 34.59
N VAL A 96 36.58 33.54 34.31
CA VAL A 96 36.78 32.97 32.96
C VAL A 96 35.76 33.51 31.98
N VAL A 97 34.48 33.56 32.37
CA VAL A 97 33.41 34.10 31.49
C VAL A 97 33.67 35.58 31.22
N GLY A 98 34.02 36.40 32.24
CA GLY A 98 34.36 37.80 32.08
C GLY A 98 35.58 38.06 31.19
N ALA A 99 36.61 37.21 31.29
CA ALA A 99 37.76 37.29 30.37
C ALA A 99 37.40 36.99 28.93
N LEU A 100 36.49 36.03 28.71
CA LEU A 100 36.01 35.68 27.39
C LEU A 100 35.08 36.73 26.78
N GLU A 101 34.37 37.53 27.56
CA GLU A 101 33.52 38.62 27.09
C GLU A 101 34.32 39.77 26.46
N HIS A 102 35.61 39.89 26.82
CA HIS A 102 36.49 40.92 26.27
C HIS A 102 37.19 40.52 24.95
N LEU A 103 36.95 39.29 24.46
CA LEU A 103 37.48 38.84 23.18
C LEU A 103 36.94 39.69 22.04
N THR A 104 37.83 40.26 21.24
CA THR A 104 37.47 41.04 20.07
C THR A 104 37.25 40.22 18.82
N GLU A 105 37.76 38.98 18.78
CA GLU A 105 37.62 38.06 17.66
C GLU A 105 37.14 36.68 18.08
N PRO A 106 36.40 35.98 17.25
CA PRO A 106 35.86 34.66 17.56
C PRO A 106 36.98 33.63 17.85
N MET A 107 36.78 32.87 18.92
CA MET A 107 37.62 31.74 19.32
C MET A 107 36.74 30.48 19.41
N VAL A 108 37.28 29.30 19.06
CA VAL A 108 36.64 28.03 19.30
C VAL A 108 37.32 27.30 20.45
N LEU A 109 36.53 26.82 21.42
CA LEU A 109 36.97 25.87 22.43
C LEU A 109 36.47 24.48 22.09
N VAL A 110 37.37 23.55 21.81
CA VAL A 110 37.06 22.15 21.59
C VAL A 110 37.38 21.38 22.87
N ILE A 111 36.39 20.62 23.38
CA ILE A 111 36.60 19.65 24.46
C ILE A 111 36.33 18.28 23.89
N ASP A 112 37.39 17.53 23.67
CA ASP A 112 37.31 16.19 23.09
C ASP A 112 37.26 15.10 24.14
N ASP A 113 36.58 13.97 23.82
CA ASP A 113 36.35 12.84 24.73
C ASP A 113 35.65 13.23 26.06
N LEU A 114 34.65 14.13 26.00
CA LEU A 114 33.90 14.66 27.14
C LEU A 114 33.27 13.56 28.03
N HIS A 115 33.05 12.35 27.48
CA HIS A 115 32.55 11.21 28.23
C HIS A 115 33.49 10.72 29.36
N LEU A 116 34.74 11.15 29.35
CA LEU A 116 35.73 10.87 30.39
C LEU A 116 35.66 11.85 31.58
N ALA A 117 35.00 12.99 31.43
CA ALA A 117 34.73 13.90 32.53
C ALA A 117 33.58 13.34 33.40
N GLY A 118 33.74 13.27 34.67
CA GLY A 118 32.78 12.69 35.64
C GLY A 118 31.36 13.30 35.60
N THR A 119 30.53 12.94 36.58
CA THR A 119 29.10 13.30 36.63
C THR A 119 28.82 14.78 36.97
N GLY A 120 29.79 15.55 37.39
CA GLY A 120 29.65 16.98 37.78
C GLY A 120 29.77 17.99 36.64
N LEU A 121 29.58 17.60 35.37
CA LEU A 121 29.77 18.48 34.21
C LEU A 121 28.76 19.64 34.15
N ALA A 122 27.52 19.41 34.56
CA ALA A 122 26.46 20.43 34.48
C ALA A 122 26.70 21.62 35.42
N ASP A 123 27.29 21.36 36.60
CA ASP A 123 27.56 22.36 37.62
C ASP A 123 29.02 22.87 37.56
N GLY A 124 29.83 22.34 36.63
CA GLY A 124 31.20 22.73 36.41
C GLY A 124 31.38 23.78 35.31
N ILE A 125 32.65 24.15 35.04
CA ILE A 125 33.01 25.18 34.03
C ILE A 125 32.38 24.87 32.66
N VAL A 126 32.27 23.59 32.23
CA VAL A 126 31.67 23.21 30.96
C VAL A 126 30.18 23.54 30.94
N GLY A 127 29.45 23.27 32.02
CA GLY A 127 28.05 23.63 32.17
C GLY A 127 27.82 25.14 32.15
N VAL A 128 28.67 25.89 32.86
CA VAL A 128 28.65 27.36 32.87
C VAL A 128 28.90 27.91 31.45
N LEU A 129 29.95 27.46 30.76
CA LEU A 129 30.23 27.87 29.38
C LEU A 129 29.11 27.47 28.39
N ALA A 130 28.52 26.30 28.55
CA ALA A 130 27.39 25.86 27.71
C ALA A 130 26.14 26.74 27.91
N ALA A 131 25.91 27.21 29.16
CA ALA A 131 24.74 28.04 29.50
C ALA A 131 24.95 29.52 29.19
N SER A 132 26.17 30.03 29.32
CA SER A 132 26.49 31.47 29.35
C SER A 132 27.65 31.83 28.41
N ALA A 133 27.90 31.06 27.34
CA ALA A 133 29.01 31.34 26.42
C ALA A 133 28.88 32.74 25.80
N PRO A 134 29.95 33.57 25.91
CA PRO A 134 29.99 34.90 25.30
C PRO A 134 29.87 34.80 23.77
N PRO A 135 29.42 35.87 23.09
CA PRO A 135 29.24 35.87 21.63
C PRO A 135 30.47 35.49 20.80
N ALA A 136 31.68 35.81 21.35
CA ALA A 136 32.95 35.54 20.72
C ALA A 136 33.44 34.09 20.92
N LEU A 137 32.83 33.30 21.81
CA LEU A 137 33.22 31.91 22.04
C LEU A 137 32.29 30.96 21.32
N ARG A 138 32.84 30.02 20.53
CA ARG A 138 32.18 28.82 20.04
C ARG A 138 32.66 27.61 20.84
N LEU A 139 31.73 26.82 21.33
CA LEU A 139 32.03 25.63 22.15
C LEU A 139 31.68 24.37 21.35
N VAL A 140 32.66 23.50 21.10
CA VAL A 140 32.46 22.20 20.45
C VAL A 140 32.80 21.10 21.44
N LEU A 141 31.80 20.28 21.76
CA LEU A 141 31.91 19.18 22.72
C LEU A 141 31.80 17.85 22.01
N SER A 142 32.86 17.05 22.02
CA SER A 142 32.89 15.73 21.41
C SER A 142 32.76 14.64 22.49
N SER A 143 31.82 13.69 22.27
CA SER A 143 31.54 12.62 23.23
C SER A 143 31.18 11.31 22.53
N ARG A 144 31.47 10.16 23.17
CA ARG A 144 31.01 8.83 22.69
C ARG A 144 29.55 8.54 23.08
N ARG A 145 29.03 9.20 24.08
CA ARG A 145 27.66 9.06 24.61
C ARG A 145 27.10 10.43 24.93
N GLN A 146 25.81 10.49 25.17
CA GLN A 146 25.16 11.74 25.54
C GLN A 146 25.82 12.33 26.80
N ALA A 147 26.26 13.58 26.69
CA ALA A 147 26.87 14.28 27.80
C ALA A 147 25.82 14.57 28.92
N PRO A 148 26.16 14.47 30.17
CA PRO A 148 25.27 14.83 31.28
C PRO A 148 25.15 16.35 31.41
N LEU A 149 24.71 16.99 30.35
CA LEU A 149 24.38 18.41 30.26
C LEU A 149 22.88 18.60 30.16
N PRO A 150 22.29 19.74 30.56
CA PRO A 150 20.84 19.97 30.41
C PRO A 150 20.46 20.26 28.93
N VAL A 151 20.68 19.27 28.05
CA VAL A 151 20.57 19.38 26.59
C VAL A 151 19.18 19.87 26.15
N GLU A 152 18.13 19.44 26.82
CA GLU A 152 16.76 19.87 26.49
C GLU A 152 16.56 21.39 26.72
N ARG A 153 17.20 21.94 27.76
CA ARG A 153 17.16 23.39 28.04
C ARG A 153 17.92 24.17 26.95
N LEU A 154 19.03 23.62 26.51
CA LEU A 154 19.89 24.23 25.47
C LEU A 154 19.20 24.16 24.07
N ARG A 155 18.44 23.13 23.79
CA ARG A 155 17.63 23.00 22.57
C ARG A 155 16.52 24.04 22.50
N LEU A 156 15.84 24.30 23.61
CA LEU A 156 14.73 25.28 23.64
C LEU A 156 15.20 26.72 23.39
N GLY A 157 16.50 27.02 23.61
CA GLY A 157 17.10 28.34 23.42
C GLY A 157 17.66 28.58 22.00
N GLU A 158 17.40 27.69 20.99
CA GLU A 158 17.98 27.77 19.63
C GLU A 158 19.51 27.85 19.55
N GLY A 159 20.22 27.52 20.66
CA GLY A 159 21.64 27.67 20.77
C GLY A 159 22.48 26.41 20.51
N LEU A 160 21.86 25.24 20.30
CA LEU A 160 22.55 23.95 20.22
C LEU A 160 22.51 23.36 18.80
N GLY A 161 23.73 23.20 18.23
CA GLY A 161 23.94 22.37 17.04
C GLY A 161 24.28 20.93 17.44
N GLU A 162 23.72 19.94 16.79
CA GLU A 162 24.02 18.53 17.04
C GLU A 162 24.59 17.88 15.78
N VAL A 163 25.70 17.17 15.93
CA VAL A 163 26.29 16.28 14.92
C VAL A 163 26.32 14.87 15.48
N ARG A 164 25.63 13.97 14.81
CA ARG A 164 25.43 12.58 15.27
C ARG A 164 26.23 11.59 14.42
N ALA A 165 26.22 10.31 14.82
CA ALA A 165 26.90 9.24 14.12
C ALA A 165 26.51 9.15 12.62
N ALA A 166 25.24 9.41 12.30
CA ALA A 166 24.77 9.39 10.92
C ALA A 166 25.40 10.48 10.04
N ASP A 167 25.70 11.64 10.63
CA ASP A 167 26.29 12.79 9.95
C ASP A 167 27.81 12.62 9.75
N LEU A 168 28.45 11.75 10.54
CA LEU A 168 29.86 11.40 10.47
C LEU A 168 30.14 10.12 9.65
N ALA A 169 29.12 9.35 9.29
CA ALA A 169 29.29 8.18 8.45
C ALA A 169 29.69 8.60 7.03
N PHE A 170 30.66 7.89 6.43
CA PHE A 170 31.07 8.14 5.05
C PHE A 170 29.92 7.87 4.08
N THR A 171 29.70 8.81 3.18
CA THR A 171 28.86 8.61 2.00
C THR A 171 29.53 7.65 1.01
N LEU A 172 28.75 7.12 0.07
CA LEU A 172 29.29 6.25 -0.98
C LEU A 172 30.43 6.93 -1.77
N ASP A 173 30.27 8.23 -2.07
CA ASP A 173 31.26 9.01 -2.80
C ASP A 173 32.54 9.24 -1.99
N GLU A 174 32.42 9.41 -0.68
CA GLU A 174 33.59 9.53 0.22
C GLU A 174 34.34 8.21 0.31
N VAL A 175 33.63 7.06 0.39
CA VAL A 175 34.25 5.73 0.35
C VAL A 175 34.99 5.52 -0.98
N ALA A 176 34.39 5.89 -2.11
CA ALA A 176 35.03 5.77 -3.42
C ALA A 176 36.28 6.66 -3.56
N ARG A 177 36.23 7.91 -3.08
CA ARG A 177 37.38 8.83 -3.04
C ARG A 177 38.50 8.29 -2.16
N LEU A 178 38.17 7.79 -0.96
CA LEU A 178 39.15 7.20 -0.04
C LEU A 178 39.80 5.95 -0.64
N ALA A 179 39.02 5.07 -1.28
CA ALA A 179 39.54 3.90 -1.98
C ALA A 179 40.53 4.30 -3.08
N THR A 180 40.19 5.33 -3.86
CA THR A 180 41.05 5.86 -4.92
C THR A 180 42.33 6.46 -4.36
N SER A 181 42.27 7.25 -3.27
CA SER A 181 43.45 7.85 -2.61
C SER A 181 44.41 6.81 -2.04
N LEU A 182 43.89 5.65 -1.63
CA LEU A 182 44.68 4.52 -1.16
C LEU A 182 45.13 3.55 -2.27
N GLY A 183 45.00 3.94 -3.53
CA GLY A 183 45.52 3.21 -4.69
C GLY A 183 44.75 1.95 -5.03
N ARG A 184 43.47 1.80 -4.63
CA ARG A 184 42.69 0.60 -4.89
C ARG A 184 42.14 0.45 -6.33
N GLY A 185 42.33 1.47 -7.18
CA GLY A 185 41.99 1.46 -8.59
C GLY A 185 40.49 1.52 -8.90
N THR A 186 40.12 1.74 -10.18
CA THR A 186 38.71 1.91 -10.63
C THR A 186 37.87 0.63 -10.59
N ALA A 187 38.47 -0.54 -10.43
CA ALA A 187 37.79 -1.83 -10.34
C ALA A 187 37.34 -2.19 -8.92
N PHE A 188 37.61 -1.30 -7.93
CA PHE A 188 37.19 -1.53 -6.54
C PHE A 188 35.70 -1.23 -6.36
N ASP A 189 34.97 -2.19 -5.80
CA ASP A 189 33.53 -2.04 -5.53
C ASP A 189 33.28 -1.25 -4.22
N ALA A 190 33.30 0.08 -4.34
CA ALA A 190 33.01 0.98 -3.24
C ALA A 190 31.57 0.83 -2.72
N ARG A 191 30.62 0.44 -3.58
CA ARG A 191 29.21 0.25 -3.21
C ARG A 191 29.06 -0.95 -2.27
N SER A 192 29.67 -2.06 -2.61
CA SER A 192 29.65 -3.27 -1.75
C SER A 192 30.30 -2.99 -0.40
N LEU A 193 31.44 -2.28 -0.37
CA LEU A 193 32.09 -1.90 0.89
C LEU A 193 31.20 -0.97 1.71
N TRP A 194 30.60 0.04 1.08
CA TRP A 194 29.69 0.96 1.76
C TRP A 194 28.46 0.24 2.33
N GLN A 195 27.86 -0.70 1.59
CA GLN A 195 26.72 -1.50 2.05
C GLN A 195 27.08 -2.36 3.28
N VAL A 196 28.25 -3.00 3.26
CA VAL A 196 28.71 -3.86 4.36
C VAL A 196 29.07 -3.04 5.59
N THR A 197 29.76 -1.89 5.42
CA THR A 197 30.26 -1.08 6.55
C THR A 197 29.24 -0.05 7.04
N GLY A 198 28.17 0.23 6.29
CA GLY A 198 27.23 1.32 6.56
C GLY A 198 27.90 2.69 6.62
N GLY A 199 29.08 2.84 6.00
CA GLY A 199 29.88 4.06 6.02
C GLY A 199 30.65 4.29 7.32
N TRP A 200 30.72 3.33 8.26
CA TRP A 200 31.48 3.49 9.51
C TRP A 200 32.96 3.73 9.22
N PRO A 201 33.50 4.93 9.55
CA PRO A 201 34.83 5.35 9.06
C PRO A 201 35.94 4.39 9.41
N VAL A 202 36.02 3.89 10.65
CA VAL A 202 37.08 2.94 11.02
C VAL A 202 36.95 1.62 10.28
N ALA A 203 35.72 1.14 10.06
CA ALA A 203 35.49 -0.11 9.33
C ALA A 203 35.88 0.03 7.86
N VAL A 204 35.54 1.16 7.23
CA VAL A 204 35.96 1.47 5.86
C VAL A 204 37.49 1.53 5.76
N HIS A 205 38.15 2.23 6.68
CA HIS A 205 39.60 2.37 6.72
C HIS A 205 40.31 1.05 6.89
N LEU A 206 39.91 0.23 7.88
CA LEU A 206 40.46 -1.10 8.12
C LEU A 206 40.25 -2.04 6.93
N SER A 207 39.08 -2.02 6.32
CA SER A 207 38.78 -2.81 5.13
C SER A 207 39.62 -2.40 3.90
N LEU A 208 39.91 -1.11 3.76
CA LEU A 208 40.78 -0.60 2.72
C LEU A 208 42.26 -0.84 3.00
N ALA A 209 42.70 -0.85 4.27
CA ALA A 209 44.07 -1.11 4.67
C ALA A 209 44.45 -2.60 4.54
N ALA A 210 43.49 -3.52 4.61
CA ALA A 210 43.74 -4.96 4.51
C ALA A 210 44.44 -5.33 3.19
N PRO A 211 45.46 -6.26 3.20
CA PRO A 211 46.20 -6.63 2.00
C PRO A 211 45.31 -7.28 0.96
N ALA A 212 45.51 -6.93 -0.31
CA ALA A 212 44.68 -7.39 -1.45
C ALA A 212 44.68 -8.92 -1.69
N ARG A 213 45.53 -9.68 -0.99
CA ARG A 213 45.70 -11.13 -1.13
C ARG A 213 44.78 -11.99 -0.27
N ALA A 214 44.02 -11.41 0.67
CA ALA A 214 43.01 -12.16 1.42
C ALA A 214 41.84 -12.51 0.49
N ARG A 215 41.80 -13.78 0.05
CA ARG A 215 40.80 -14.31 -0.88
C ARG A 215 39.44 -14.58 -0.22
N ASN A 216 39.38 -14.63 1.12
CA ASN A 216 38.16 -14.88 1.87
C ASN A 216 37.67 -13.62 2.59
N PRO A 217 36.39 -13.28 2.51
CA PRO A 217 35.80 -12.17 3.29
C PRO A 217 36.05 -12.29 4.80
N SER A 218 36.12 -13.49 5.33
CA SER A 218 36.38 -13.77 6.76
C SER A 218 37.80 -13.38 7.22
N GLU A 219 38.81 -13.46 6.35
CA GLU A 219 40.19 -13.08 6.70
C GLU A 219 40.39 -11.54 6.77
N ARG A 220 39.50 -10.75 6.15
CA ARG A 220 39.49 -9.28 6.19
C ARG A 220 38.85 -8.74 7.47
N GLN A 221 38.15 -9.57 8.25
CA GLN A 221 37.39 -9.16 9.41
C GLN A 221 38.17 -9.26 10.74
N ILE A 222 39.29 -9.97 10.76
CA ILE A 222 40.07 -10.19 11.99
C ILE A 222 40.49 -8.88 12.70
N PRO A 223 41.10 -7.90 12.02
CA PRO A 223 41.49 -6.64 12.68
C PRO A 223 40.31 -5.85 13.25
N LEU A 224 39.16 -5.95 12.59
CA LEU A 224 37.94 -5.26 13.03
C LEU A 224 37.25 -5.99 14.19
N ALA A 225 37.31 -7.33 14.22
CA ALA A 225 36.80 -8.12 15.33
C ALA A 225 37.57 -7.84 16.64
N ASP A 226 38.90 -7.77 16.54
CA ASP A 226 39.76 -7.40 17.67
C ASP A 226 39.45 -5.99 18.16
N TYR A 227 39.30 -5.03 17.23
CA TYR A 227 38.89 -3.66 17.57
C TYR A 227 37.53 -3.61 18.27
N VAL A 228 36.53 -4.34 17.78
CA VAL A 228 35.19 -4.39 18.41
C VAL A 228 35.25 -5.00 19.81
N ALA A 229 36.04 -6.06 19.99
CA ALA A 229 36.20 -6.70 21.30
C ALA A 229 36.93 -5.78 22.29
N GLU A 230 38.05 -5.24 21.87
CA GLU A 230 38.94 -4.47 22.78
C GLU A 230 38.43 -3.05 23.04
N GLU A 231 37.94 -2.35 22.02
CA GLU A 231 37.64 -0.91 22.11
C GLU A 231 36.18 -0.59 22.36
N VAL A 232 35.26 -1.49 22.04
CA VAL A 232 33.81 -1.23 22.18
C VAL A 232 33.20 -2.05 23.29
N LEU A 233 33.31 -3.39 23.23
CA LEU A 233 32.67 -4.27 24.23
C LEU A 233 33.31 -4.15 25.62
N ASP A 234 34.63 -4.02 25.72
CA ASP A 234 35.35 -3.91 27.01
C ASP A 234 35.06 -2.58 27.73
N GLN A 235 34.60 -1.55 27.00
CA GLN A 235 34.20 -0.27 27.61
C GLN A 235 32.74 -0.27 28.09
N LEU A 236 31.94 -1.27 27.78
CA LEU A 236 30.58 -1.40 28.27
C LEU A 236 30.56 -2.03 29.67
N THR A 237 29.49 -1.77 30.42
CA THR A 237 29.20 -2.54 31.62
C THR A 237 29.00 -4.02 31.26
N PRO A 238 29.32 -4.98 32.15
CA PRO A 238 29.17 -6.40 31.86
C PRO A 238 27.74 -6.78 31.43
N SER A 239 26.71 -6.14 32.02
CA SER A 239 25.30 -6.35 31.62
C SER A 239 25.00 -5.80 30.25
N LEU A 240 25.56 -4.66 29.90
CA LEU A 240 25.32 -4.05 28.56
C LEU A 240 26.07 -4.80 27.44
N ALA A 241 27.28 -5.28 27.74
CA ALA A 241 28.05 -6.13 26.82
C ALA A 241 27.35 -7.47 26.56
N ASP A 242 26.86 -8.17 27.61
CA ASP A 242 26.09 -9.40 27.46
C ASP A 242 24.77 -9.16 26.70
N PHE A 243 24.06 -8.05 26.99
CA PHE A 243 22.89 -7.65 26.21
C PHE A 243 23.23 -7.41 24.74
N ALA A 244 24.27 -6.65 24.43
CA ALA A 244 24.69 -6.37 23.06
C ALA A 244 25.01 -7.65 22.29
N LEU A 245 25.76 -8.59 22.88
CA LEU A 245 26.06 -9.89 22.27
C LEU A 245 24.80 -10.69 21.94
N ARG A 246 23.82 -10.75 22.85
CA ARG A 246 22.57 -11.48 22.63
C ARG A 246 21.65 -10.77 21.65
N ALA A 247 21.49 -9.47 21.83
CA ALA A 247 20.52 -8.67 21.06
C ALA A 247 20.94 -8.43 19.60
N THR A 248 22.24 -8.54 19.27
CA THR A 248 22.73 -8.50 17.88
C THR A 248 22.35 -9.72 17.05
N THR A 249 21.75 -10.76 17.65
CA THR A 249 21.09 -11.86 16.92
C THR A 249 20.11 -11.33 15.87
N CYS A 250 19.45 -10.18 16.16
CA CYS A 250 18.57 -9.50 15.21
C CYS A 250 19.15 -8.13 14.85
N ASP A 251 19.09 -7.75 13.55
CA ASP A 251 19.59 -6.46 13.07
C ASP A 251 18.75 -5.27 13.56
N ARG A 252 17.46 -5.51 13.83
CA ARG A 252 16.49 -4.51 14.29
C ARG A 252 15.81 -5.00 15.57
N LEU A 253 15.66 -4.10 16.51
CA LEU A 253 15.12 -4.37 17.84
C LEU A 253 14.04 -3.36 18.20
N GLY A 254 12.88 -3.88 18.61
CA GLY A 254 11.92 -3.16 19.45
C GLY A 254 12.09 -3.57 20.92
N SER A 255 11.47 -2.84 21.82
CA SER A 255 11.56 -3.10 23.26
C SER A 255 11.14 -4.53 23.66
N ARG A 256 10.09 -5.07 23.03
CA ARG A 256 9.61 -6.43 23.30
C ARG A 256 10.64 -7.49 22.88
N LEU A 257 11.18 -7.41 21.66
CA LEU A 257 12.19 -8.34 21.18
C LEU A 257 13.48 -8.28 22.02
N ALA A 258 13.87 -7.08 22.46
CA ALA A 258 15.02 -6.89 23.34
C ALA A 258 14.86 -7.63 24.68
N VAL A 259 13.68 -7.59 25.28
CA VAL A 259 13.36 -8.35 26.52
C VAL A 259 13.41 -9.85 26.28
N GLU A 260 12.83 -10.32 25.15
CA GLU A 260 12.80 -11.76 24.84
C GLU A 260 14.20 -12.33 24.57
N LEU A 261 15.04 -11.61 23.78
CA LEU A 261 16.43 -12.03 23.51
C LEU A 261 17.33 -11.99 24.76
N TYR A 262 17.13 -10.98 25.62
CA TYR A 262 17.91 -10.90 26.84
C TYR A 262 17.42 -11.89 27.91
N GLY A 263 16.16 -12.25 27.88
CA GLY A 263 15.54 -13.19 28.84
C GLY A 263 15.26 -12.59 30.22
N GLN A 264 15.34 -11.23 30.35
CA GLN A 264 15.06 -10.50 31.59
C GLN A 264 14.26 -9.22 31.32
N PRO A 265 13.41 -8.77 32.26
CA PRO A 265 12.55 -7.60 32.08
C PRO A 265 13.30 -6.26 31.81
N ASN A 266 14.55 -6.15 32.27
CA ASN A 266 15.38 -4.96 32.05
C ASN A 266 16.00 -4.85 30.64
N GLY A 267 15.71 -5.80 29.73
CA GLY A 267 16.18 -5.77 28.33
C GLY A 267 15.77 -4.48 27.61
N ALA A 268 14.58 -3.94 27.89
CA ALA A 268 14.12 -2.67 27.32
C ALA A 268 14.95 -1.46 27.82
N LEU A 269 15.37 -1.47 29.08
CA LEU A 269 16.23 -0.42 29.63
C LEU A 269 17.64 -0.47 29.02
N LEU A 270 18.20 -1.68 28.86
CA LEU A 270 19.49 -1.89 28.22
C LEU A 270 19.46 -1.49 26.73
N LEU A 271 18.34 -1.69 26.05
CA LEU A 271 18.14 -1.20 24.68
C LEU A 271 18.26 0.34 24.62
N GLN A 272 17.61 1.04 25.55
CA GLN A 272 17.70 2.50 25.65
C GLN A 272 19.14 2.94 26.01
N GLU A 273 19.82 2.22 26.86
CA GLU A 273 21.22 2.50 27.20
C GLU A 273 22.15 2.32 26.00
N CYS A 274 21.95 1.27 25.19
CA CYS A 274 22.65 1.09 23.91
C CYS A 274 22.37 2.23 22.91
N LEU A 275 21.15 2.72 22.87
CA LEU A 275 20.77 3.85 22.03
C LEU A 275 21.47 5.14 22.47
N HIS A 276 21.45 5.44 23.79
CA HIS A 276 22.16 6.59 24.34
C HIS A 276 23.69 6.51 24.19
N SER A 277 24.22 5.29 24.14
CA SER A 277 25.66 5.04 23.86
C SER A 277 26.01 5.15 22.38
N GLY A 278 25.02 5.36 21.48
CA GLY A 278 25.22 5.47 20.04
C GLY A 278 25.57 4.14 19.35
N LEU A 279 25.38 2.99 20.01
CA LEU A 279 25.55 1.66 19.42
C LEU A 279 24.41 1.28 18.50
N LEU A 280 23.25 1.90 18.69
CA LEU A 280 22.03 1.75 17.92
C LEU A 280 21.64 3.08 17.26
N ILE A 281 20.94 2.98 16.14
CA ILE A 281 20.35 4.11 15.41
C ILE A 281 18.83 3.92 15.43
N GLU A 282 18.07 4.94 15.79
CA GLU A 282 16.60 4.91 15.67
C GLU A 282 16.20 4.88 14.20
N ASP A 283 15.29 3.95 13.89
CA ASP A 283 14.67 3.83 12.55
C ASP A 283 13.17 4.13 12.70
N HIS A 284 12.75 5.32 12.32
CA HIS A 284 11.37 5.79 12.47
C HIS A 284 10.42 5.29 11.37
N ARG A 285 10.70 4.16 10.74
CA ARG A 285 9.83 3.56 9.73
C ARG A 285 8.70 2.76 10.40
N GLY A 286 7.47 3.23 10.26
CA GLY A 286 6.26 2.45 10.56
C GLY A 286 5.63 2.62 11.94
N GLY A 287 5.83 3.76 12.63
CA GLY A 287 5.04 4.11 13.84
C GLY A 287 5.51 3.49 15.16
N GLU A 288 6.31 2.44 15.17
CA GLU A 288 7.02 1.93 16.34
C GLU A 288 8.48 2.40 16.33
N SER A 289 8.98 2.77 17.51
CA SER A 289 10.41 3.09 17.69
C SER A 289 11.23 1.79 17.61
N VAL A 290 11.76 1.50 16.42
CA VAL A 290 12.63 0.34 16.17
C VAL A 290 14.06 0.84 16.07
N CYS A 291 14.97 0.24 16.83
CA CYS A 291 16.39 0.55 16.80
C CYS A 291 17.13 -0.43 15.89
N ARG A 292 18.13 0.03 15.17
CA ARG A 292 18.98 -0.79 14.30
C ARG A 292 20.43 -0.75 14.78
N TRP A 293 21.05 -1.92 14.87
CA TRP A 293 22.49 -2.04 15.11
C TRP A 293 23.30 -1.52 13.92
N HIS A 294 24.49 -1.01 14.22
CA HIS A 294 25.46 -0.81 13.15
C HIS A 294 25.83 -2.18 12.53
N PRO A 295 25.74 -2.38 11.21
CA PRO A 295 25.87 -3.71 10.60
C PRO A 295 27.17 -4.42 10.94
N VAL A 296 28.30 -3.69 10.93
CA VAL A 296 29.62 -4.28 11.24
C VAL A 296 29.71 -4.68 12.72
N PHE A 297 29.23 -3.85 13.63
CA PHE A 297 29.18 -4.15 15.05
C PHE A 297 28.34 -5.42 15.31
N ALA A 298 27.15 -5.49 14.74
CA ALA A 298 26.27 -6.64 14.89
C ALA A 298 26.91 -7.94 14.33
N ALA A 299 27.52 -7.87 13.16
CA ALA A 299 28.18 -9.03 12.55
C ALA A 299 29.31 -9.59 13.43
N HIS A 300 30.14 -8.70 14.02
CA HIS A 300 31.23 -9.12 14.90
C HIS A 300 30.75 -9.65 16.24
N CYS A 301 29.72 -9.02 16.86
CA CYS A 301 29.12 -9.52 18.08
C CYS A 301 28.51 -10.91 17.89
N ARG A 302 27.82 -11.14 16.77
CA ARG A 302 27.32 -12.49 16.40
C ARG A 302 28.45 -13.49 16.28
N GLY A 303 29.51 -13.14 15.53
CA GLY A 303 30.68 -14.03 15.40
C GLY A 303 31.40 -14.30 16.73
N ILE A 304 31.42 -13.35 17.67
CA ILE A 304 31.92 -13.58 19.03
C ILE A 304 31.01 -14.55 19.79
N LEU A 305 29.70 -14.36 19.75
CA LEU A 305 28.72 -15.20 20.42
C LEU A 305 28.76 -16.64 19.89
N GLU A 306 28.76 -16.82 18.57
CA GLU A 306 28.83 -18.12 17.91
C GLU A 306 30.10 -18.92 18.28
N ARG A 307 31.25 -18.25 18.41
CA ARG A 307 32.49 -18.89 18.87
C ARG A 307 32.50 -19.20 20.35
N ARG A 308 31.89 -18.33 21.19
CA ARG A 308 31.90 -18.46 22.66
C ARG A 308 30.88 -19.46 23.19
N ASP A 309 29.66 -19.40 22.63
CA ASP A 309 28.55 -20.25 23.06
C ASP A 309 27.59 -20.48 21.88
N PRO A 310 27.92 -21.46 21.00
CA PRO A 310 27.10 -21.79 19.85
C PRO A 310 25.67 -22.23 20.22
N LEU A 311 25.50 -22.91 21.37
CA LEU A 311 24.18 -23.36 21.81
C LEU A 311 23.29 -22.18 22.24
N LEU A 312 23.87 -21.17 22.89
CA LEU A 312 23.17 -19.95 23.21
C LEU A 312 22.79 -19.21 21.93
N ALA A 313 23.70 -19.08 20.96
CA ALA A 313 23.43 -18.45 19.67
C ALA A 313 22.22 -19.11 18.97
N GLU A 314 22.22 -20.45 18.84
CA GLU A 314 21.08 -21.19 18.28
C GLU A 314 19.78 -20.96 19.07
N SER A 315 19.88 -20.95 20.43
CA SER A 315 18.69 -20.72 21.25
C SER A 315 18.08 -19.32 21.05
N LEU A 316 18.91 -18.29 20.87
CA LEU A 316 18.48 -16.92 20.59
C LEU A 316 17.83 -16.81 19.21
N HIS A 317 18.37 -17.48 18.20
CA HIS A 317 17.73 -17.58 16.90
C HIS A 317 16.34 -18.23 16.99
N ARG A 318 16.16 -19.27 17.80
CA ARG A 318 14.84 -19.89 18.05
C ARG A 318 13.89 -18.96 18.79
N VAL A 319 14.38 -18.14 19.72
CA VAL A 319 13.58 -17.08 20.37
C VAL A 319 13.13 -16.06 19.34
N ALA A 320 14.04 -15.57 18.49
CA ALA A 320 13.74 -14.61 17.44
C ALA A 320 12.76 -15.20 16.41
N ALA A 321 12.90 -16.47 16.01
CA ALA A 321 11.97 -17.13 15.11
C ALA A 321 10.53 -17.16 15.66
N ARG A 322 10.36 -17.48 16.95
CA ARG A 322 9.05 -17.43 17.62
C ARG A 322 8.47 -16.04 17.66
N TYR A 323 9.31 -15.03 17.93
CA TYR A 323 8.86 -13.63 17.92
C TYR A 323 8.35 -13.20 16.55
N TYR A 324 9.03 -13.61 15.47
CA TYR A 324 8.65 -13.23 14.11
C TYR A 324 7.57 -14.12 13.48
N GLN A 325 7.14 -15.18 14.14
CA GLN A 325 6.25 -16.21 13.57
C GLN A 325 5.02 -15.63 12.88
N ASP A 326 4.35 -14.69 13.53
CA ASP A 326 3.11 -14.05 13.04
C ASP A 326 3.32 -12.59 12.59
N LEU A 327 4.57 -12.09 12.68
CA LEU A 327 4.91 -10.70 12.32
C LEU A 327 5.64 -10.59 10.98
N ASP A 328 6.57 -11.52 10.70
CA ASP A 328 7.42 -11.49 9.49
C ASP A 328 7.92 -12.90 9.17
N VAL A 329 7.22 -13.58 8.28
CA VAL A 329 7.48 -14.97 7.91
C VAL A 329 8.89 -15.16 7.34
N GLY A 330 9.37 -14.23 6.52
CA GLY A 330 10.71 -14.29 5.95
C GLY A 330 11.79 -14.29 7.04
N LYS A 331 11.65 -13.40 8.02
CA LYS A 331 12.55 -13.37 9.18
C LYS A 331 12.37 -14.62 10.07
N CYS A 332 11.13 -15.07 10.28
CA CYS A 332 10.89 -16.30 11.03
C CYS A 332 11.63 -17.50 10.40
N VAL A 333 11.48 -17.68 9.09
CA VAL A 333 12.16 -18.78 8.36
C VAL A 333 13.67 -18.68 8.49
N ALA A 334 14.26 -17.51 8.24
CA ALA A 334 15.70 -17.31 8.36
C ALA A 334 16.21 -17.60 9.79
N GLN A 335 15.54 -17.06 10.81
CA GLN A 335 15.90 -17.26 12.21
C GLN A 335 15.71 -18.72 12.65
N ALA A 336 14.65 -19.38 12.20
CA ALA A 336 14.40 -20.79 12.48
C ALA A 336 15.51 -21.70 11.89
N LEU A 337 15.96 -21.43 10.66
CA LEU A 337 17.04 -22.18 10.03
C LEU A 337 18.38 -21.97 10.75
N TRP A 338 18.72 -20.74 11.13
CA TRP A 338 19.92 -20.44 11.92
C TRP A 338 19.85 -21.03 13.34
N GLY A 339 18.65 -21.15 13.92
CA GLY A 339 18.42 -21.80 15.20
C GLY A 339 18.34 -23.34 15.14
N GLY A 340 18.52 -23.95 13.98
CA GLY A 340 18.45 -25.41 13.79
C GLY A 340 17.04 -25.99 13.98
N ASP A 341 15.99 -25.18 13.75
CA ASP A 341 14.57 -25.57 13.89
C ASP A 341 13.80 -25.40 12.57
N PRO A 342 14.10 -26.20 11.54
CA PRO A 342 13.41 -26.11 10.25
C PRO A 342 11.91 -26.46 10.34
N LEU A 343 11.46 -27.18 11.36
CA LEU A 343 10.04 -27.44 11.59
C LEU A 343 9.27 -26.14 11.85
N GLN A 344 9.83 -25.23 12.63
CA GLN A 344 9.23 -23.92 12.86
C GLN A 344 9.08 -23.14 11.55
N ALA A 345 10.07 -23.23 10.65
CA ALA A 345 9.98 -22.61 9.32
C ALA A 345 8.83 -23.20 8.48
N VAL A 346 8.70 -24.53 8.43
CA VAL A 346 7.57 -25.22 7.75
C VAL A 346 6.22 -24.78 8.34
N MET A 347 6.14 -24.70 9.69
CA MET A 347 4.92 -24.30 10.39
C MET A 347 4.52 -22.83 10.06
N SER A 348 5.48 -21.95 9.97
CA SER A 348 5.25 -20.55 9.61
C SER A 348 4.81 -20.39 8.15
N LEU A 349 5.52 -21.04 7.20
CA LEU A 349 5.14 -21.03 5.78
C LEU A 349 3.73 -21.59 5.55
N GLY A 350 3.41 -22.73 6.17
CA GLY A 350 2.10 -23.38 6.05
C GLY A 350 0.96 -22.57 6.67
N GLY A 351 1.23 -21.67 7.64
CA GLY A 351 0.23 -20.76 8.21
C GLY A 351 -0.02 -19.51 7.38
N HIS A 352 0.97 -19.06 6.60
CA HIS A 352 0.96 -17.74 5.98
C HIS A 352 1.12 -17.73 4.45
N TRP A 353 1.12 -18.91 3.80
CA TRP A 353 1.37 -18.99 2.35
C TRP A 353 0.40 -18.11 1.53
N LEU A 354 -0.86 -18.02 1.95
CA LEU A 354 -1.86 -17.22 1.24
C LEU A 354 -1.56 -15.72 1.31
N GLU A 355 -0.95 -15.22 2.40
CA GLU A 355 -0.51 -13.83 2.51
C GLU A 355 0.45 -13.45 1.36
N PHE A 356 1.41 -14.33 1.04
CA PHE A 356 2.32 -14.12 -0.08
C PHE A 356 1.60 -14.16 -1.43
N VAL A 357 0.68 -15.11 -1.60
CA VAL A 357 -0.12 -15.23 -2.81
C VAL A 357 -0.96 -13.98 -3.05
N LEU A 358 -1.69 -13.54 -2.04
CA LEU A 358 -2.54 -12.34 -2.12
C LEU A 358 -1.75 -11.04 -2.29
N ARG A 359 -0.47 -11.03 -1.88
CA ARG A 359 0.46 -9.91 -2.12
C ARG A 359 1.15 -9.99 -3.48
N ASN A 360 0.90 -11.02 -4.27
CA ASN A 360 1.59 -11.33 -5.53
C ASN A 360 3.11 -11.54 -5.35
N ASP A 361 3.52 -12.07 -4.19
CA ASP A 361 4.91 -12.35 -3.82
C ASP A 361 5.24 -13.85 -3.93
N ILE A 362 4.62 -14.54 -4.90
CA ILE A 362 4.74 -16.01 -5.08
C ILE A 362 6.19 -16.48 -5.31
N HIS A 363 7.01 -15.65 -5.96
CA HIS A 363 8.42 -15.95 -6.18
C HIS A 363 9.24 -15.93 -4.88
N VAL A 364 8.89 -15.01 -3.94
CA VAL A 364 9.51 -14.97 -2.61
C VAL A 364 9.11 -16.20 -1.81
N LEU A 365 7.83 -16.57 -1.85
CA LEU A 365 7.31 -17.76 -1.19
C LEU A 365 8.00 -19.02 -1.70
N GLU A 366 8.13 -19.18 -3.01
CA GLU A 366 8.81 -20.34 -3.60
C GLU A 366 10.28 -20.39 -3.19
N GLN A 367 10.98 -19.24 -3.18
CA GLN A 367 12.37 -19.18 -2.74
C GLN A 367 12.52 -19.60 -1.28
N LEU A 368 11.68 -19.10 -0.37
CA LEU A 368 11.68 -19.51 1.04
C LEU A 368 11.45 -21.02 1.21
N CYS A 369 10.61 -21.63 0.37
CA CYS A 369 10.42 -23.08 0.36
C CYS A 369 11.67 -23.84 -0.12
N LEU A 370 12.38 -23.28 -1.11
CA LEU A 370 13.61 -23.89 -1.66
C LEU A 370 14.82 -23.76 -0.72
N ASP A 371 14.84 -22.73 0.12
CA ASP A 371 15.90 -22.50 1.11
C ASP A 371 15.87 -23.51 2.26
N LEU A 372 14.78 -24.29 2.41
CA LEU A 372 14.68 -25.32 3.42
C LEU A 372 15.67 -26.48 3.15
N PRO A 373 16.42 -26.95 4.15
CA PRO A 373 17.33 -28.08 3.98
C PRO A 373 16.56 -29.39 3.82
N ALA A 374 17.17 -30.39 3.15
CA ALA A 374 16.63 -31.74 3.12
C ALA A 374 16.58 -32.34 4.56
N PRO A 375 15.54 -33.09 4.93
CA PRO A 375 14.41 -33.52 4.10
C PRO A 375 13.22 -32.53 4.05
N TRP A 376 13.33 -31.38 4.71
CA TRP A 376 12.22 -30.41 4.89
C TRP A 376 11.76 -29.74 3.59
N SER A 377 12.64 -29.57 2.60
CA SER A 377 12.29 -29.10 1.26
C SER A 377 11.34 -30.07 0.51
N GLU A 378 11.27 -31.32 0.94
CA GLU A 378 10.40 -32.38 0.43
C GLU A 378 9.18 -32.65 1.33
N ASP A 379 8.98 -31.80 2.34
CA ASP A 379 7.84 -31.91 3.23
C ASP A 379 6.52 -31.77 2.48
N PRO A 380 5.50 -32.60 2.73
CA PRO A 380 4.20 -32.54 2.04
C PRO A 380 3.54 -31.16 2.02
N GLU A 381 3.56 -30.41 3.14
CA GLU A 381 3.01 -29.05 3.17
C GLU A 381 3.79 -28.10 2.26
N ILE A 382 5.12 -28.19 2.27
CA ILE A 382 5.99 -27.37 1.43
C ILE A 382 5.80 -27.71 -0.05
N LEU A 383 5.67 -28.98 -0.39
CA LEU A 383 5.38 -29.38 -1.77
C LEU A 383 4.03 -28.86 -2.27
N MET A 384 2.99 -28.81 -1.41
CA MET A 384 1.70 -28.22 -1.75
C MET A 384 1.83 -26.71 -1.97
N ILE A 385 2.55 -25.98 -1.13
CA ILE A 385 2.78 -24.54 -1.32
C ILE A 385 3.49 -24.29 -2.66
N ARG A 386 4.54 -25.04 -2.96
CA ARG A 386 5.26 -24.95 -4.24
C ARG A 386 4.38 -25.32 -5.44
N SER A 387 3.49 -26.31 -5.28
CA SER A 387 2.50 -26.65 -6.30
C SER A 387 1.60 -25.48 -6.62
N ALA A 388 1.07 -24.78 -5.60
CA ALA A 388 0.27 -23.57 -5.78
C ALA A 388 1.06 -22.46 -6.50
N CYS A 389 2.32 -22.21 -6.10
CA CYS A 389 3.18 -21.24 -6.78
C CYS A 389 3.36 -21.56 -8.27
N ARG A 390 3.59 -22.84 -8.61
CA ARG A 390 3.75 -23.29 -10.00
C ARG A 390 2.47 -23.20 -10.82
N SER A 391 1.32 -23.56 -10.23
CA SER A 391 0.01 -23.41 -10.87
C SER A 391 -0.28 -21.95 -11.20
N LEU A 392 -0.05 -21.04 -10.27
CA LEU A 392 -0.22 -19.59 -10.48
C LEU A 392 0.75 -19.03 -11.52
N ALA A 393 1.95 -19.57 -11.62
CA ALA A 393 2.91 -19.25 -12.68
C ALA A 393 2.55 -19.84 -14.05
N GLY A 394 1.49 -20.68 -14.14
CA GLY A 394 1.05 -21.35 -15.37
C GLY A 394 1.78 -22.64 -15.70
N ASP A 395 2.66 -23.13 -14.82
CA ASP A 395 3.37 -24.40 -14.96
C ASP A 395 2.57 -25.55 -14.30
N ASN A 396 1.47 -25.91 -14.97
CA ASN A 396 0.55 -26.92 -14.47
C ASN A 396 1.15 -28.33 -14.40
N ALA A 397 2.16 -28.63 -15.25
CA ALA A 397 2.83 -29.94 -15.24
C ALA A 397 3.66 -30.13 -13.96
N SER A 398 4.50 -29.15 -13.60
CA SER A 398 5.26 -29.17 -12.34
C SER A 398 4.33 -29.14 -11.13
N ALA A 399 3.25 -28.35 -11.18
CA ALA A 399 2.25 -28.28 -10.12
C ALA A 399 1.64 -29.66 -9.82
N ALA A 400 1.18 -30.37 -10.87
CA ALA A 400 0.59 -31.70 -10.73
C ALA A 400 1.59 -32.71 -10.14
N GLU A 401 2.85 -32.68 -10.57
CA GLU A 401 3.91 -33.56 -10.05
C GLU A 401 4.18 -33.27 -8.56
N LEU A 402 4.28 -32.01 -8.17
CA LEU A 402 4.48 -31.61 -6.76
C LEU A 402 3.29 -32.05 -5.88
N THR A 403 2.07 -31.87 -6.34
CA THR A 403 0.86 -32.35 -5.66
C THR A 403 0.88 -33.86 -5.48
N ARG A 404 1.23 -34.63 -6.52
CA ARG A 404 1.33 -36.09 -6.44
C ARG A 404 2.36 -36.52 -5.38
N ARG A 405 3.51 -35.86 -5.34
CA ARG A 405 4.58 -36.13 -4.33
C ARG A 405 4.12 -35.77 -2.92
N ALA A 406 3.44 -34.64 -2.74
CA ALA A 406 2.88 -34.23 -1.45
C ALA A 406 1.89 -35.28 -0.91
N LEU A 407 0.95 -35.73 -1.73
CA LEU A 407 -0.02 -36.76 -1.35
C LEU A 407 0.63 -38.08 -1.03
N ALA A 408 1.68 -38.49 -1.76
CA ALA A 408 2.43 -39.72 -1.49
C ALA A 408 3.23 -39.66 -0.16
N GLY A 409 3.71 -38.49 0.24
CA GLY A 409 4.45 -38.26 1.49
C GLY A 409 3.57 -38.07 2.72
N ALA A 410 2.33 -37.63 2.56
CA ALA A 410 1.39 -37.28 3.65
C ALA A 410 1.20 -38.45 4.68
N PRO A 411 1.06 -39.72 4.30
CA PRO A 411 0.90 -40.80 5.27
C PRO A 411 2.08 -40.99 6.26
N ALA A 412 3.25 -40.45 5.94
CA ALA A 412 4.43 -40.52 6.81
C ALA A 412 4.44 -39.44 7.91
N LEU A 413 3.54 -38.46 7.84
CA LEU A 413 3.41 -37.38 8.84
C LEU A 413 2.88 -37.93 10.18
N THR A 414 3.25 -37.27 11.28
CA THR A 414 2.58 -37.50 12.58
C THR A 414 1.12 -37.12 12.50
N ALA A 415 0.28 -37.72 13.38
CA ALA A 415 -1.17 -37.46 13.36
C ALA A 415 -1.55 -35.97 13.44
N ALA A 416 -0.79 -35.17 14.23
CA ALA A 416 -1.01 -33.72 14.32
C ALA A 416 -0.66 -32.99 13.00
N ARG A 417 0.45 -33.36 12.37
CA ARG A 417 0.88 -32.79 11.09
C ARG A 417 0.01 -33.25 9.93
N HIS A 418 -0.46 -34.52 9.96
CA HIS A 418 -1.38 -35.02 8.95
C HIS A 418 -2.70 -34.24 8.95
N ARG A 419 -3.27 -34.01 10.14
CA ARG A 419 -4.47 -33.16 10.28
C ARG A 419 -4.28 -31.75 9.72
N ARG A 420 -3.13 -31.14 10.01
CA ARG A 420 -2.79 -29.83 9.48
C ARG A 420 -2.64 -29.86 7.95
N PHE A 421 -1.98 -30.90 7.41
CA PHE A 421 -1.85 -31.07 5.97
C PHE A 421 -3.22 -31.20 5.28
N ASP A 422 -4.18 -31.94 5.86
CA ASP A 422 -5.55 -32.06 5.33
C ASP A 422 -6.27 -30.68 5.30
N ILE A 423 -6.11 -29.88 6.34
CA ILE A 423 -6.64 -28.51 6.36
C ILE A 423 -5.99 -27.70 5.24
N SER A 424 -4.66 -27.67 5.14
CA SER A 424 -3.95 -26.95 4.10
C SER A 424 -4.36 -27.41 2.70
N ARG A 425 -4.47 -28.70 2.46
CA ARG A 425 -4.94 -29.29 1.19
C ARG A 425 -6.34 -28.77 0.81
N SER A 426 -7.27 -28.78 1.77
CA SER A 426 -8.61 -28.26 1.53
C SER A 426 -8.62 -26.76 1.20
N LEU A 427 -7.73 -25.96 1.81
CA LEU A 427 -7.59 -24.55 1.48
C LEU A 427 -7.01 -24.35 0.07
N PHE A 428 -6.07 -25.18 -0.36
CA PHE A 428 -5.56 -25.15 -1.74
C PHE A 428 -6.63 -25.52 -2.76
N GLU A 429 -7.43 -26.54 -2.47
CA GLU A 429 -8.56 -26.94 -3.32
C GLU A 429 -9.58 -25.81 -3.46
N LEU A 430 -9.97 -25.16 -2.36
CA LEU A 430 -10.84 -23.97 -2.40
C LEU A 430 -10.28 -22.83 -3.24
N PHE A 431 -8.96 -22.63 -3.18
CA PHE A 431 -8.30 -21.53 -3.87
C PHE A 431 -8.07 -21.80 -5.35
N LEU A 432 -7.65 -23.04 -5.73
CA LEU A 432 -7.24 -23.36 -7.10
C LEU A 432 -8.35 -23.92 -7.98
N THR A 433 -9.49 -24.31 -7.39
CA THR A 433 -10.60 -24.93 -8.15
C THR A 433 -11.39 -23.90 -8.93
N ASP A 434 -11.46 -24.09 -10.24
CA ASP A 434 -12.17 -23.22 -11.18
C ASP A 434 -13.50 -23.81 -11.67
N ASP A 435 -13.67 -25.13 -11.58
CA ASP A 435 -14.90 -25.80 -12.00
C ASP A 435 -15.96 -25.79 -10.91
N ARG A 436 -17.24 -25.55 -11.28
CA ARG A 436 -18.34 -25.40 -10.32
C ARG A 436 -18.61 -26.65 -9.48
N PRO A 437 -18.70 -27.87 -10.05
CA PRO A 437 -18.87 -29.08 -9.26
C PRO A 437 -17.77 -29.33 -8.24
N ASP A 438 -16.52 -29.13 -8.65
CA ASP A 438 -15.36 -29.33 -7.77
C ASP A 438 -15.30 -28.24 -6.69
N LEU A 439 -15.61 -27.00 -7.02
CA LEU A 439 -15.70 -25.90 -6.03
C LEU A 439 -16.80 -26.16 -5.00
N LEU A 440 -17.93 -26.71 -5.41
CA LEU A 440 -19.03 -27.08 -4.51
C LEU A 440 -18.57 -28.17 -3.53
N ALA A 441 -17.91 -29.21 -4.03
CA ALA A 441 -17.38 -30.29 -3.21
C ALA A 441 -16.30 -29.75 -2.22
N ALA A 442 -15.36 -28.93 -2.70
CA ALA A 442 -14.34 -28.31 -1.87
C ALA A 442 -14.93 -27.37 -0.80
N ALA A 443 -15.98 -26.62 -1.10
CA ALA A 443 -16.66 -25.75 -0.13
C ALA A 443 -17.36 -26.53 0.97
N ASP A 444 -17.98 -27.67 0.63
CA ASP A 444 -18.65 -28.53 1.60
C ASP A 444 -17.67 -29.31 2.48
N GLU A 445 -16.57 -29.84 1.93
CA GLU A 445 -15.49 -30.47 2.68
C GLU A 445 -14.74 -29.46 3.55
N GLY A 446 -14.38 -28.30 2.97
CA GLY A 446 -13.68 -27.23 3.67
C GLY A 446 -14.40 -26.69 4.89
N ARG A 447 -15.72 -26.76 4.93
CA ARG A 447 -16.51 -26.30 6.07
C ARG A 447 -16.11 -27.01 7.38
N LEU A 448 -16.01 -28.32 7.37
CA LEU A 448 -15.67 -29.10 8.57
C LEU A 448 -14.21 -28.91 9.00
N LEU A 449 -13.31 -28.82 8.03
CA LEU A 449 -11.88 -28.67 8.28
C LEU A 449 -11.51 -27.26 8.78
N VAL A 450 -12.12 -26.22 8.21
CA VAL A 450 -11.92 -24.84 8.64
C VAL A 450 -12.47 -24.63 10.06
N ASP A 451 -13.64 -25.14 10.35
CA ASP A 451 -14.23 -25.06 11.70
C ASP A 451 -13.34 -25.79 12.72
N ALA A 452 -12.74 -26.93 12.35
CA ALA A 452 -11.80 -27.66 13.19
C ALA A 452 -10.44 -26.94 13.41
N ALA A 453 -10.09 -25.96 12.55
CA ALA A 453 -8.88 -25.16 12.70
C ALA A 453 -8.99 -24.05 13.76
N ALA A 454 -10.21 -23.69 14.17
CA ALA A 454 -10.46 -22.57 15.09
C ALA A 454 -9.71 -22.68 16.43
N ASP A 455 -9.60 -23.88 17.00
CA ASP A 455 -9.04 -24.12 18.34
C ASP A 455 -7.50 -24.22 18.38
N GLY A 456 -6.83 -24.27 17.22
CA GLY A 456 -5.38 -24.53 17.25
C GLY A 456 -4.55 -23.75 16.20
N TYR A 457 -5.22 -23.22 15.19
CA TYR A 457 -4.56 -22.58 14.04
C TYR A 457 -5.26 -21.29 13.62
N PRO A 458 -5.22 -20.21 14.41
CA PRO A 458 -6.03 -19.01 14.18
C PRO A 458 -5.76 -18.32 12.83
N ALA A 459 -4.50 -18.29 12.37
CA ALA A 459 -4.14 -17.77 11.06
C ALA A 459 -4.75 -18.61 9.92
N THR A 460 -4.63 -19.93 10.01
CA THR A 460 -5.21 -20.87 9.04
C THR A 460 -6.74 -20.79 9.04
N HIS A 461 -7.35 -20.63 10.20
CA HIS A 461 -8.79 -20.45 10.33
C HIS A 461 -9.28 -19.17 9.65
N ALA A 462 -8.59 -18.03 9.86
CA ALA A 462 -8.92 -16.77 9.21
C ALA A 462 -8.82 -16.88 7.67
N THR A 463 -7.76 -17.51 7.17
CA THR A 463 -7.57 -17.84 5.76
C THR A 463 -8.71 -18.71 5.22
N GLY A 464 -9.09 -19.74 5.96
CA GLY A 464 -10.19 -20.64 5.59
C GLY A 464 -11.55 -19.95 5.53
N LEU A 465 -11.84 -19.05 6.47
CA LEU A 465 -13.05 -18.22 6.42
C LEU A 465 -13.10 -17.34 5.18
N PHE A 466 -11.98 -16.74 4.80
CA PHE A 466 -11.88 -15.94 3.60
C PHE A 466 -12.14 -16.78 2.33
N LEU A 467 -11.45 -17.89 2.16
CA LEU A 467 -11.60 -18.75 0.98
C LEU A 467 -13.00 -19.35 0.87
N ARG A 468 -13.60 -19.74 1.99
CA ARG A 468 -15.01 -20.20 2.02
C ARG A 468 -15.97 -19.06 1.66
N GLY A 469 -15.76 -17.86 2.19
CA GLY A 469 -16.57 -16.69 1.85
C GLY A 469 -16.51 -16.35 0.36
N GLN A 470 -15.32 -16.41 -0.23
CA GLN A 470 -15.10 -16.23 -1.65
C GLN A 470 -15.76 -17.36 -2.48
N ALA A 471 -15.62 -18.61 -2.05
CA ALA A 471 -16.27 -19.74 -2.71
C ALA A 471 -17.80 -19.63 -2.70
N GLU A 472 -18.41 -19.25 -1.57
CA GLU A 472 -19.88 -19.03 -1.49
C GLU A 472 -20.31 -17.87 -2.40
N GLY A 473 -19.56 -16.78 -2.47
CA GLY A 473 -19.80 -15.68 -3.40
C GLY A 473 -19.77 -16.17 -4.86
N ARG A 474 -18.75 -16.95 -5.23
CA ARG A 474 -18.62 -17.55 -6.58
C ARG A 474 -19.73 -18.54 -6.91
N LEU A 475 -20.23 -19.30 -5.95
CA LEU A 475 -21.29 -20.28 -6.13
C LEU A 475 -22.70 -19.66 -6.19
N HIS A 476 -22.87 -18.43 -5.69
CA HIS A 476 -24.14 -17.70 -5.59
C HIS A 476 -25.28 -18.54 -4.96
N ARG A 477 -24.96 -19.41 -3.99
CA ARG A 477 -25.97 -20.25 -3.33
C ARG A 477 -26.54 -19.58 -2.06
N ASP A 478 -25.71 -18.81 -1.31
CA ASP A 478 -26.15 -18.04 -0.15
C ASP A 478 -25.29 -16.79 0.07
N ASP A 479 -25.75 -15.63 -0.45
CA ASP A 479 -25.04 -14.35 -0.32
C ASP A 479 -24.88 -13.91 1.15
N GLN A 480 -25.83 -14.23 2.04
CA GLN A 480 -25.73 -13.87 3.46
C GLN A 480 -24.66 -14.69 4.17
N GLN A 481 -24.50 -15.95 3.78
CA GLN A 481 -23.42 -16.79 4.28
C GLN A 481 -22.07 -16.25 3.80
N ALA A 482 -21.94 -15.89 2.51
CA ALA A 482 -20.73 -15.27 1.95
C ALA A 482 -20.38 -13.98 2.72
N ILE A 483 -21.33 -13.06 2.88
CA ILE A 483 -21.17 -11.80 3.62
C ILE A 483 -20.74 -12.06 5.08
N THR A 484 -21.34 -13.05 5.75
CA THR A 484 -21.00 -13.38 7.14
C THR A 484 -19.59 -13.93 7.27
N LEU A 485 -19.22 -14.87 6.39
CA LEU A 485 -17.88 -15.46 6.36
C LEU A 485 -16.80 -14.40 6.08
N LEU A 486 -17.00 -13.55 5.06
CA LEU A 486 -16.06 -12.50 4.70
C LEU A 486 -15.89 -11.43 5.80
N ARG A 487 -16.97 -11.06 6.47
CA ARG A 487 -16.93 -10.14 7.62
C ARG A 487 -16.14 -10.74 8.78
N THR A 488 -16.37 -12.02 9.09
CA THR A 488 -15.63 -12.73 10.14
C THR A 488 -14.17 -12.90 9.77
N ALA A 489 -13.88 -13.22 8.49
CA ALA A 489 -12.53 -13.34 7.97
C ALA A 489 -11.74 -12.02 8.08
N ALA A 490 -12.35 -10.89 7.72
CA ALA A 490 -11.73 -9.57 7.86
C ALA A 490 -11.38 -9.24 9.33
N ALA A 491 -12.30 -9.53 10.26
CA ALA A 491 -12.07 -9.32 11.70
C ALA A 491 -10.97 -10.25 12.24
N SER A 492 -11.01 -11.52 11.86
CA SER A 492 -10.01 -12.52 12.26
C SER A 492 -8.64 -12.25 11.64
N GLY A 493 -8.60 -11.83 10.38
CA GLY A 493 -7.37 -11.40 9.70
C GLY A 493 -6.68 -10.26 10.45
N ARG A 494 -7.45 -9.26 10.85
CA ARG A 494 -6.94 -8.13 11.67
C ARG A 494 -6.41 -8.60 13.03
N ALA A 495 -7.14 -9.46 13.71
CA ALA A 495 -6.75 -9.97 15.04
C ALA A 495 -5.47 -10.82 15.00
N ASN A 496 -5.17 -11.46 13.87
CA ASN A 496 -4.02 -12.34 13.68
C ASN A 496 -2.91 -11.71 12.81
N HIS A 497 -2.95 -10.40 12.57
CA HIS A 497 -1.96 -9.66 11.77
C HIS A 497 -1.82 -10.16 10.31
N LEU A 498 -2.87 -10.75 9.75
CA LEU A 498 -2.96 -11.20 8.36
C LEU A 498 -3.51 -10.05 7.49
N GLU A 499 -2.66 -9.10 7.14
CA GLU A 499 -3.05 -7.87 6.45
C GLU A 499 -3.68 -8.14 5.09
N ALA A 500 -3.17 -9.12 4.33
CA ALA A 500 -3.72 -9.47 3.04
C ALA A 500 -5.10 -10.11 3.17
N VAL A 501 -5.29 -11.04 4.11
CA VAL A 501 -6.60 -11.65 4.39
C VAL A 501 -7.60 -10.59 4.87
N GLU A 502 -7.19 -9.65 5.74
CA GLU A 502 -8.03 -8.53 6.19
C GLU A 502 -8.54 -7.71 4.99
N VAL A 503 -7.61 -7.23 4.16
CA VAL A 503 -7.93 -6.32 3.05
C VAL A 503 -8.70 -7.04 1.94
N CYS A 504 -8.30 -8.27 1.56
CA CYS A 504 -9.00 -9.04 0.54
C CYS A 504 -10.41 -9.43 0.99
N SER A 505 -10.58 -9.83 2.25
CA SER A 505 -11.92 -10.12 2.81
C SER A 505 -12.81 -8.89 2.79
N ALA A 506 -12.27 -7.71 3.16
CA ALA A 506 -13.03 -6.46 3.12
C ALA A 506 -13.36 -6.04 1.67
N SER A 507 -12.47 -6.32 0.72
CA SER A 507 -12.66 -6.08 -0.71
C SER A 507 -13.79 -6.94 -1.28
N GLU A 508 -13.75 -8.24 -1.04
CA GLU A 508 -14.80 -9.19 -1.44
C GLU A 508 -16.13 -8.93 -0.73
N LEU A 509 -16.10 -8.52 0.54
CA LEU A 509 -17.29 -8.16 1.30
C LEU A 509 -18.02 -6.94 0.68
N ALA A 510 -17.27 -5.94 0.19
CA ALA A 510 -17.86 -4.81 -0.53
C ALA A 510 -18.55 -5.27 -1.82
N LEU A 511 -17.92 -6.19 -2.57
CA LEU A 511 -18.50 -6.75 -3.79
C LEU A 511 -19.76 -7.56 -3.48
N ALA A 512 -19.71 -8.49 -2.53
CA ALA A 512 -20.84 -9.30 -2.13
C ALA A 512 -22.04 -8.45 -1.65
N SER A 513 -21.78 -7.33 -0.96
CA SER A 513 -22.80 -6.37 -0.55
C SER A 513 -23.43 -5.64 -1.76
N ALA A 514 -22.59 -5.25 -2.75
CA ALA A 514 -23.07 -4.62 -3.98
C ALA A 514 -23.92 -5.59 -4.83
N GLU A 515 -23.49 -6.83 -4.97
CA GLU A 515 -24.25 -7.88 -5.67
C GLU A 515 -25.56 -8.23 -4.96
N ALA A 516 -25.57 -8.19 -3.63
CA ALA A 516 -26.80 -8.34 -2.83
C ALA A 516 -27.73 -7.12 -2.92
N GLY A 517 -27.30 -6.03 -3.53
CA GLY A 517 -28.08 -4.79 -3.67
C GLY A 517 -28.10 -3.89 -2.44
N ASP A 518 -27.21 -4.10 -1.48
CA ASP A 518 -27.00 -3.20 -0.34
C ASP A 518 -25.89 -2.20 -0.65
N PHE A 519 -26.22 -1.21 -1.48
CA PHE A 519 -25.26 -0.25 -2.01
C PHE A 519 -24.70 0.70 -0.96
N VAL A 520 -25.49 1.02 0.07
CA VAL A 520 -25.04 1.87 1.19
C VAL A 520 -23.93 1.16 1.97
N THR A 521 -24.14 -0.11 2.31
CA THR A 521 -23.14 -0.93 3.00
C THR A 521 -21.92 -1.17 2.10
N ALA A 522 -22.12 -1.45 0.81
CA ALA A 522 -21.05 -1.68 -0.16
C ALA A 522 -20.11 -0.45 -0.27
N ASP A 523 -20.67 0.75 -0.40
CA ASP A 523 -19.87 2.00 -0.49
C ASP A 523 -19.06 2.25 0.79
N ASN A 524 -19.66 2.07 1.97
CA ASN A 524 -18.98 2.23 3.26
C ASN A 524 -17.83 1.23 3.43
N GLN A 525 -18.07 -0.04 3.08
CA GLN A 525 -17.05 -1.09 3.13
C GLN A 525 -15.93 -0.85 2.12
N ALA A 526 -16.27 -0.46 0.89
CA ALA A 526 -15.29 -0.12 -0.14
C ALA A 526 -14.40 1.05 0.29
N ALA A 527 -15.00 2.10 0.89
CA ALA A 527 -14.23 3.25 1.40
C ALA A 527 -13.26 2.84 2.52
N ALA A 528 -13.74 2.08 3.50
CA ALA A 528 -12.92 1.62 4.62
C ALA A 528 -11.78 0.69 4.15
N ALA A 529 -12.07 -0.23 3.22
CA ALA A 529 -11.07 -1.14 2.65
C ALA A 529 -10.01 -0.38 1.85
N LEU A 530 -10.38 0.65 1.07
CA LEU A 530 -9.44 1.50 0.33
C LEU A 530 -8.52 2.31 1.25
N GLU A 531 -9.05 2.89 2.33
CA GLU A 531 -8.21 3.61 3.30
C GLU A 531 -7.23 2.66 3.99
N ARG A 532 -7.66 1.46 4.34
CA ARG A 532 -6.77 0.44 4.93
C ARG A 532 -5.70 -0.01 3.93
N ALA A 533 -6.08 -0.30 2.68
CA ALA A 533 -5.17 -0.66 1.60
C ALA A 533 -4.13 0.45 1.33
N LYS A 534 -4.56 1.72 1.36
CA LYS A 534 -3.68 2.88 1.20
C LYS A 534 -2.66 2.99 2.34
N ALA A 535 -3.10 2.79 3.59
CA ALA A 535 -2.22 2.78 4.76
C ALA A 535 -1.14 1.69 4.67
N LEU A 536 -1.43 0.57 3.99
CA LEU A 536 -0.51 -0.54 3.73
C LEU A 536 0.29 -0.41 2.42
N GLY A 537 0.11 0.67 1.66
CA GLY A 537 0.78 0.88 0.37
C GLY A 537 0.25 0.01 -0.79
N TRP A 538 -1.00 -0.46 -0.71
CA TRP A 538 -1.59 -1.40 -1.66
C TRP A 538 -2.45 -0.77 -2.76
N GLY A 539 -2.53 0.54 -2.84
CA GLY A 539 -3.52 1.31 -3.61
C GLY A 539 -3.73 0.96 -5.09
N SER A 540 -2.84 0.19 -5.72
CA SER A 540 -2.93 -0.24 -7.14
C SER A 540 -2.73 -1.74 -7.34
N ARG A 541 -2.84 -2.56 -6.30
CA ARG A 541 -2.63 -4.01 -6.39
C ARG A 541 -3.92 -4.76 -6.77
N GLU A 542 -3.75 -5.98 -7.31
CA GLU A 542 -4.82 -6.88 -7.76
C GLU A 542 -5.95 -7.14 -6.76
N PRO A 543 -5.70 -7.32 -5.44
CA PRO A 543 -6.76 -7.51 -4.46
C PRO A 543 -7.78 -6.38 -4.36
N MET A 544 -7.54 -5.28 -5.07
CA MET A 544 -8.46 -4.13 -5.13
C MET A 544 -9.51 -4.23 -6.25
N ALA A 545 -9.43 -5.20 -7.15
CA ALA A 545 -10.39 -5.37 -8.23
C ALA A 545 -11.85 -5.49 -7.73
N PRO A 546 -12.16 -6.31 -6.69
CA PRO A 546 -13.52 -6.42 -6.15
C PRO A 546 -14.09 -5.08 -5.65
N ILE A 547 -13.27 -4.22 -5.02
CA ILE A 547 -13.71 -2.89 -4.56
C ILE A 547 -14.12 -2.02 -5.73
N TRP A 548 -13.30 -2.01 -6.80
CA TRP A 548 -13.59 -1.19 -7.97
C TRP A 548 -14.79 -1.71 -8.75
N LEU A 549 -14.98 -3.03 -8.81
CA LEU A 549 -16.19 -3.63 -9.37
C LEU A 549 -17.42 -3.30 -8.51
N ALA A 550 -17.35 -3.44 -7.19
CA ALA A 550 -18.43 -3.07 -6.28
C ALA A 550 -18.90 -1.63 -6.47
N ARG A 551 -17.93 -0.69 -6.52
CA ARG A 551 -18.22 0.73 -6.81
C ARG A 551 -18.80 0.93 -8.21
N GLY A 552 -18.28 0.22 -9.20
CA GLY A 552 -18.81 0.27 -10.56
C GLY A 552 -20.27 -0.19 -10.66
N ILE A 553 -20.61 -1.29 -9.98
CA ILE A 553 -21.99 -1.79 -9.86
C ILE A 553 -22.88 -0.78 -9.15
N THR A 554 -22.44 -0.29 -8.00
CA THR A 554 -23.18 0.70 -7.20
C THR A 554 -23.44 1.98 -7.99
N SER A 555 -22.42 2.55 -8.62
CA SER A 555 -22.54 3.77 -9.43
C SER A 555 -23.45 3.56 -10.62
N TYR A 556 -23.40 2.38 -11.30
CA TYR A 556 -24.31 2.05 -12.39
C TYR A 556 -25.77 2.09 -11.95
N TRP A 557 -26.10 1.39 -10.85
CA TRP A 557 -27.48 1.34 -10.37
C TRP A 557 -27.96 2.66 -9.77
N LYS A 558 -27.05 3.52 -9.30
CA LYS A 558 -27.34 4.92 -8.91
C LYS A 558 -27.42 5.91 -10.07
N ASP A 559 -27.24 5.41 -11.30
CA ASP A 559 -27.19 6.20 -12.54
C ASP A 559 -26.05 7.21 -12.64
N ASP A 560 -24.98 7.00 -11.86
CA ASP A 560 -23.74 7.78 -11.94
C ASP A 560 -22.78 7.12 -12.95
N LEU A 561 -23.06 7.34 -14.24
CA LEU A 561 -22.44 6.58 -15.34
C LEU A 561 -20.96 6.89 -15.55
N GLU A 562 -20.51 8.12 -15.29
CA GLU A 562 -19.10 8.50 -15.43
C GLU A 562 -18.25 7.86 -14.35
N ASP A 563 -18.71 7.88 -13.10
CA ASP A 563 -18.05 7.19 -12.01
C ASP A 563 -18.08 5.68 -12.20
N ALA A 564 -19.20 5.12 -12.66
CA ALA A 564 -19.30 3.69 -13.00
C ALA A 564 -18.26 3.29 -14.06
N HIS A 565 -18.15 4.06 -15.16
CA HIS A 565 -17.16 3.84 -16.20
C HIS A 565 -15.72 3.91 -15.65
N SER A 566 -15.43 4.92 -14.85
CA SER A 566 -14.11 5.11 -14.21
C SER A 566 -13.75 3.94 -13.31
N HIS A 567 -14.67 3.53 -12.41
CA HIS A 567 -14.46 2.43 -11.49
C HIS A 567 -14.26 1.10 -12.19
N LEU A 568 -15.11 0.77 -13.19
CA LEU A 568 -14.99 -0.47 -13.97
C LEU A 568 -13.70 -0.51 -14.81
N THR A 569 -13.29 0.63 -15.38
CA THR A 569 -12.00 0.74 -16.08
C THR A 569 -10.84 0.44 -15.14
N ARG A 570 -10.94 0.93 -13.91
CA ARG A 570 -9.93 0.69 -12.87
C ARG A 570 -9.93 -0.76 -12.41
N ALA A 571 -11.10 -1.39 -12.25
CA ALA A 571 -11.23 -2.81 -11.96
C ALA A 571 -10.50 -3.67 -13.02
N LEU A 572 -10.70 -3.39 -14.31
CA LEU A 572 -10.04 -4.11 -15.42
C LEU A 572 -8.52 -3.93 -15.45
N ARG A 573 -7.99 -2.79 -14.97
CA ARG A 573 -6.53 -2.55 -14.93
C ARG A 573 -5.83 -3.33 -13.82
N VAL A 574 -6.54 -3.63 -12.74
CA VAL A 574 -6.02 -4.37 -11.58
C VAL A 574 -6.52 -5.81 -11.54
N ASP A 575 -7.35 -6.21 -12.52
CA ASP A 575 -7.83 -7.59 -12.66
C ASP A 575 -6.68 -8.51 -13.06
N SER A 576 -6.65 -9.68 -12.46
CA SER A 576 -5.61 -10.66 -12.68
C SER A 576 -6.17 -12.07 -12.83
N ARG A 577 -5.25 -13.01 -13.04
CA ARG A 577 -5.57 -14.45 -13.04
C ARG A 577 -6.05 -14.98 -11.69
N LEU A 578 -5.77 -14.25 -10.60
CA LEU A 578 -6.17 -14.64 -9.23
C LEU A 578 -7.62 -14.31 -8.89
N SER A 579 -8.23 -13.35 -9.60
CA SER A 579 -9.61 -12.93 -9.39
C SER A 579 -10.26 -12.75 -10.75
N PRO A 580 -10.97 -13.75 -11.28
CA PRO A 580 -11.56 -13.70 -12.63
C PRO A 580 -12.85 -12.87 -12.66
N LEU A 581 -12.77 -11.66 -12.16
CA LEU A 581 -13.83 -10.66 -12.19
C LEU A 581 -13.91 -9.95 -13.55
N GLY A 582 -12.96 -10.24 -14.46
CA GLY A 582 -12.86 -9.58 -15.75
C GLY A 582 -14.11 -9.74 -16.62
N SER A 583 -14.77 -10.90 -16.58
CA SER A 583 -16.01 -11.15 -17.33
C SER A 583 -17.14 -10.27 -16.86
N ILE A 584 -17.46 -10.30 -15.57
CA ILE A 584 -18.57 -9.53 -15.00
C ILE A 584 -18.27 -8.03 -15.06
N THR A 585 -17.01 -7.63 -14.94
CA THR A 585 -16.58 -6.23 -15.09
C THR A 585 -16.81 -5.74 -16.51
N ARG A 586 -16.48 -6.55 -17.55
CA ARG A 586 -16.75 -6.22 -18.95
C ARG A 586 -18.23 -6.16 -19.24
N PHE A 587 -19.01 -7.08 -18.68
CA PHE A 587 -20.45 -7.07 -18.78
C PHE A 587 -21.04 -5.75 -18.27
N TYR A 588 -20.74 -5.35 -17.04
CA TYR A 588 -21.20 -4.06 -16.48
C TYR A 588 -20.67 -2.86 -17.29
N ARG A 589 -19.45 -2.97 -17.83
CA ARG A 589 -18.89 -1.93 -18.69
C ARG A 589 -19.74 -1.72 -19.95
N VAL A 590 -20.20 -2.82 -20.59
CA VAL A 590 -21.13 -2.76 -21.71
C VAL A 590 -22.44 -2.09 -21.29
N LEU A 591 -23.02 -2.44 -20.13
CA LEU A 591 -24.25 -1.81 -19.64
C LEU A 591 -24.10 -0.30 -19.45
N VAL A 592 -22.98 0.13 -18.87
CA VAL A 592 -22.66 1.56 -18.68
C VAL A 592 -22.51 2.26 -20.03
N ASP A 593 -21.74 1.70 -20.95
CA ASP A 593 -21.47 2.32 -22.25
C ASP A 593 -22.71 2.34 -23.15
N CYS A 594 -23.60 1.34 -23.03
CA CYS A 594 -24.94 1.39 -23.63
C CYS A 594 -25.78 2.52 -23.02
N ALA A 595 -25.71 2.71 -21.72
CA ALA A 595 -26.48 3.75 -21.02
C ALA A 595 -26.02 5.18 -21.33
N THR A 596 -24.70 5.38 -21.52
CA THR A 596 -24.14 6.69 -21.94
C THR A 596 -24.46 7.00 -23.40
N GLY A 597 -24.61 6.00 -24.24
CA GLY A 597 -24.82 6.15 -25.68
C GLY A 597 -23.60 6.70 -26.45
N ASP A 598 -22.42 6.74 -25.84
CA ASP A 598 -21.17 7.18 -26.49
C ASP A 598 -20.70 6.12 -27.51
N PRO A 599 -20.68 6.43 -28.83
CA PRO A 599 -20.35 5.44 -29.85
C PRO A 599 -18.92 4.89 -29.75
N HIS A 600 -17.96 5.70 -29.25
CA HIS A 600 -16.57 5.29 -29.13
C HIS A 600 -16.40 4.29 -27.98
N ARG A 601 -16.92 4.63 -26.79
CA ARG A 601 -16.93 3.74 -25.63
C ARG A 601 -17.65 2.42 -25.91
N LEU A 602 -18.79 2.51 -26.60
CA LEU A 602 -19.59 1.34 -26.99
C LEU A 602 -18.83 0.42 -27.96
N ALA A 603 -18.07 0.98 -28.89
CA ALA A 603 -17.24 0.19 -29.81
C ALA A 603 -16.09 -0.52 -29.07
N GLU A 604 -15.45 0.17 -28.13
CA GLU A 604 -14.38 -0.39 -27.29
C GLU A 604 -14.89 -1.53 -26.41
N SER A 605 -15.98 -1.33 -25.67
CA SER A 605 -16.55 -2.34 -24.77
C SER A 605 -17.10 -3.54 -25.54
N SER A 606 -17.71 -3.33 -26.74
CA SER A 606 -18.13 -4.39 -27.63
C SER A 606 -16.96 -5.24 -28.13
N ALA A 607 -15.86 -4.59 -28.57
CA ALA A 607 -14.66 -5.30 -28.99
C ALA A 607 -14.03 -6.10 -27.83
N ALA A 608 -13.97 -5.51 -26.63
CA ALA A 608 -13.45 -6.15 -25.44
C ALA A 608 -14.31 -7.36 -24.98
N LEU A 609 -15.63 -7.29 -25.16
CA LEU A 609 -16.54 -8.40 -24.87
C LEU A 609 -16.31 -9.58 -25.83
N HIS A 610 -16.15 -9.33 -27.14
CA HIS A 610 -15.93 -10.36 -28.15
C HIS A 610 -14.53 -10.98 -28.11
N ALA A 611 -13.50 -10.21 -27.71
CA ALA A 611 -12.12 -10.69 -27.59
C ALA A 611 -11.90 -11.58 -26.37
N PHE A 612 -12.87 -11.67 -25.47
CA PHE A 612 -12.72 -12.35 -24.19
C PHE A 612 -13.27 -13.79 -24.29
N ASP A 613 -12.38 -14.78 -24.32
CA ASP A 613 -12.69 -16.21 -24.25
C ASP A 613 -12.18 -16.76 -22.92
N ASP A 614 -12.87 -16.45 -21.81
CA ASP A 614 -12.54 -17.01 -20.51
C ASP A 614 -13.55 -18.11 -20.16
N ARG A 615 -13.06 -19.35 -20.19
CA ARG A 615 -13.85 -20.53 -19.82
C ARG A 615 -13.89 -20.77 -18.30
N ARG A 616 -13.16 -19.97 -17.50
CA ARG A 616 -13.08 -20.06 -16.04
C ARG A 616 -14.13 -19.20 -15.37
N LEU A 617 -15.38 -19.48 -15.64
CA LEU A 617 -16.46 -18.62 -15.20
C LEU A 617 -17.14 -19.19 -13.96
N TYR A 618 -16.81 -18.66 -12.85
CA TYR A 618 -17.41 -18.82 -11.54
C TYR A 618 -18.93 -18.88 -11.54
N GLY A 619 -19.50 -20.02 -11.89
CA GLY A 619 -20.93 -20.28 -11.76
C GLY A 619 -21.90 -19.30 -12.43
N LEU A 620 -21.39 -18.27 -13.10
CA LEU A 620 -22.21 -17.32 -13.86
C LEU A 620 -22.60 -17.92 -15.22
N PRO A 621 -23.85 -17.74 -15.69
CA PRO A 621 -24.28 -18.20 -17.02
C PRO A 621 -23.71 -17.28 -18.11
N TRP A 622 -22.39 -17.35 -18.38
CA TRP A 622 -21.70 -16.41 -19.27
C TRP A 622 -22.33 -16.33 -20.67
N ASN A 623 -22.71 -17.45 -21.24
CA ASN A 623 -23.37 -17.43 -22.55
C ASN A 623 -24.62 -16.57 -22.52
N ALA A 624 -25.40 -16.62 -21.44
CA ALA A 624 -26.59 -15.80 -21.28
C ALA A 624 -26.26 -14.32 -21.04
N LEU A 625 -25.25 -14.04 -20.20
CA LEU A 625 -24.77 -12.68 -20.01
C LEU A 625 -24.19 -12.06 -21.27
N HIS A 626 -23.41 -12.81 -22.04
CA HIS A 626 -22.86 -12.38 -23.31
C HIS A 626 -23.98 -12.09 -24.32
N THR A 627 -24.94 -13.00 -24.46
CA THR A 627 -26.08 -12.85 -25.39
C THR A 627 -26.92 -11.61 -25.07
N ILE A 628 -27.24 -11.38 -23.78
CA ILE A 628 -28.03 -10.20 -23.40
C ILE A 628 -27.23 -8.90 -23.55
N ALA A 629 -25.90 -8.92 -23.34
CA ALA A 629 -25.03 -7.78 -23.58
C ALA A 629 -24.96 -7.42 -25.08
N GLU A 630 -24.85 -8.41 -25.98
CA GLU A 630 -24.90 -8.20 -27.42
C GLU A 630 -26.25 -7.64 -27.90
N ALA A 631 -27.34 -8.16 -27.32
CA ALA A 631 -28.67 -7.64 -27.60
C ALA A 631 -28.79 -6.17 -27.16
N LYS A 632 -28.25 -5.81 -25.97
CA LYS A 632 -28.26 -4.43 -25.47
C LYS A 632 -27.42 -3.48 -26.35
N ILE A 633 -26.26 -3.93 -26.82
CA ILE A 633 -25.42 -3.18 -27.79
C ILE A 633 -26.20 -2.93 -29.11
N THR A 634 -26.91 -3.94 -29.61
CA THR A 634 -27.66 -3.86 -30.86
C THR A 634 -28.87 -2.92 -30.70
N GLU A 635 -29.57 -3.01 -29.57
CA GLU A 635 -30.64 -2.09 -29.21
C GLU A 635 -30.16 -0.63 -29.17
N THR A 636 -29.03 -0.38 -28.50
CA THR A 636 -28.45 0.96 -28.39
C THR A 636 -28.04 1.56 -29.73
N LYS A 637 -27.69 0.72 -30.72
CA LYS A 637 -27.45 1.12 -32.12
C LYS A 637 -28.72 1.44 -32.89
N GLY A 638 -29.91 1.27 -32.30
CA GLY A 638 -31.21 1.55 -32.87
C GLY A 638 -31.85 0.37 -33.63
N ASP A 639 -31.28 -0.82 -33.55
CA ASP A 639 -31.83 -2.06 -34.17
C ASP A 639 -32.48 -2.95 -33.08
N LEU A 640 -33.74 -2.60 -32.74
CA LEU A 640 -34.53 -3.32 -31.73
C LEU A 640 -34.93 -4.73 -32.24
N ASP A 641 -35.24 -4.88 -33.52
CA ASP A 641 -35.60 -6.19 -34.09
C ASP A 641 -34.39 -7.15 -34.09
N GLY A 642 -33.21 -6.64 -34.45
CA GLY A 642 -31.95 -7.38 -34.33
C GLY A 642 -31.66 -7.79 -32.90
N ALA A 643 -31.86 -6.88 -31.91
CA ALA A 643 -31.68 -7.15 -30.48
C ALA A 643 -32.63 -8.30 -30.00
N LEU A 644 -33.88 -8.25 -30.38
CA LEU A 644 -34.86 -9.32 -30.08
C LEU A 644 -34.49 -10.65 -30.69
N ALA A 645 -33.96 -10.66 -31.94
CA ALA A 645 -33.48 -11.85 -32.60
C ALA A 645 -32.27 -12.46 -31.88
N ILE A 646 -31.31 -11.64 -31.44
CA ILE A 646 -30.16 -12.10 -30.65
C ILE A 646 -30.62 -12.70 -29.31
N ALA A 647 -31.56 -12.06 -28.62
CA ALA A 647 -32.07 -12.51 -27.32
C ALA A 647 -33.02 -13.72 -27.40
N GLN A 648 -33.49 -14.11 -28.59
CA GLN A 648 -34.46 -15.22 -28.78
C GLN A 648 -34.05 -16.52 -28.06
N PRO A 649 -32.79 -17.00 -28.10
CA PRO A 649 -32.39 -18.23 -27.41
C PRO A 649 -32.59 -18.19 -25.90
N LEU A 650 -32.64 -17.01 -25.29
CA LEU A 650 -32.83 -16.83 -23.83
C LEU A 650 -34.31 -17.04 -23.41
N GLY A 651 -35.24 -16.98 -24.34
CA GLY A 651 -36.70 -17.05 -24.07
C GLY A 651 -37.22 -18.40 -23.55
N THR A 652 -36.42 -19.45 -23.53
CA THR A 652 -36.83 -20.82 -23.15
C THR A 652 -36.07 -21.37 -21.92
N GLY A 653 -35.15 -20.61 -21.34
CA GLY A 653 -34.31 -21.05 -20.22
C GLY A 653 -34.59 -20.27 -18.93
N VAL A 654 -34.14 -20.83 -17.84
CA VAL A 654 -34.02 -20.12 -16.55
C VAL A 654 -32.57 -19.69 -16.41
N HIS A 655 -32.34 -18.40 -16.33
CA HIS A 655 -30.99 -17.79 -16.24
C HIS A 655 -30.77 -17.15 -14.86
N SER A 656 -29.75 -16.32 -14.73
CA SER A 656 -29.58 -15.49 -13.54
C SER A 656 -30.69 -14.42 -13.46
N PRO A 657 -31.13 -14.00 -12.26
CA PRO A 657 -32.14 -12.96 -12.14
C PRO A 657 -31.84 -11.68 -12.90
N LEU A 658 -30.56 -11.31 -13.03
CA LEU A 658 -30.12 -10.13 -13.79
C LEU A 658 -30.38 -10.29 -15.30
N VAL A 659 -30.08 -11.47 -15.87
CA VAL A 659 -30.33 -11.73 -17.30
C VAL A 659 -31.85 -11.73 -17.58
N ASP A 660 -32.63 -12.43 -16.74
CA ASP A 660 -34.08 -12.50 -16.90
C ASP A 660 -34.74 -11.10 -16.78
N THR A 661 -34.22 -10.24 -15.89
CA THR A 661 -34.69 -8.85 -15.76
C THR A 661 -34.39 -8.02 -17.00
N LEU A 662 -33.15 -8.04 -17.49
CA LEU A 662 -32.76 -7.29 -18.71
C LEU A 662 -33.52 -7.82 -19.96
N LEU A 663 -33.78 -9.13 -20.01
CA LEU A 663 -34.57 -9.74 -21.06
C LEU A 663 -36.04 -9.27 -21.00
N ALA A 664 -36.65 -9.22 -19.79
CA ALA A 664 -38.01 -8.73 -19.62
C ALA A 664 -38.14 -7.26 -20.07
N GLU A 665 -37.21 -6.42 -19.73
CA GLU A 665 -37.15 -5.01 -20.16
C GLU A 665 -37.03 -4.90 -21.70
N LEU A 666 -36.13 -5.68 -22.33
CA LEU A 666 -35.98 -5.70 -23.79
C LEU A 666 -37.26 -6.16 -24.50
N LEU A 667 -37.86 -7.25 -24.01
CA LEU A 667 -39.12 -7.79 -24.58
C LEU A 667 -40.27 -6.79 -24.44
N ARG A 668 -40.39 -6.08 -23.30
CA ARG A 668 -41.39 -5.02 -23.13
C ARG A 668 -41.19 -3.91 -24.17
N ARG A 669 -40.00 -3.36 -24.30
CA ARG A 669 -39.69 -2.33 -25.29
C ARG A 669 -39.95 -2.78 -26.73
N GLY A 670 -39.72 -4.05 -27.00
CA GLY A 670 -40.03 -4.67 -28.30
C GLY A 670 -41.51 -5.04 -28.50
N GLY A 671 -42.44 -4.60 -27.64
CA GLY A 671 -43.87 -4.87 -27.73
C GLY A 671 -44.26 -6.33 -27.51
N LYS A 672 -43.40 -7.14 -26.90
CA LYS A 672 -43.65 -8.56 -26.58
C LYS A 672 -44.17 -8.71 -25.15
N ALA A 673 -45.26 -8.00 -24.80
CA ALA A 673 -45.80 -7.91 -23.45
C ALA A 673 -45.98 -9.27 -22.74
N THR A 674 -46.64 -10.25 -23.41
CA THR A 674 -46.86 -11.60 -22.84
C THR A 674 -45.56 -12.36 -22.59
N ALA A 675 -44.51 -12.12 -23.37
CA ALA A 675 -43.23 -12.77 -23.16
C ALA A 675 -42.46 -12.06 -21.99
N ALA A 676 -42.54 -10.74 -21.91
CA ALA A 676 -42.00 -9.97 -20.81
C ALA A 676 -42.62 -10.37 -19.47
N GLN A 677 -43.96 -10.52 -19.43
CA GLN A 677 -44.68 -10.96 -18.24
C GLN A 677 -44.26 -12.38 -17.79
N ARG A 678 -44.11 -13.31 -18.72
CA ARG A 678 -43.57 -14.65 -18.38
C ARG A 678 -42.17 -14.60 -17.78
N CYS A 679 -41.30 -13.71 -18.25
CA CYS A 679 -39.97 -13.52 -17.67
C CYS A 679 -40.08 -12.98 -16.22
N THR A 680 -40.93 -11.99 -15.94
CA THR A 680 -41.09 -11.46 -14.56
C THR A 680 -41.74 -12.52 -13.64
N GLU A 681 -42.71 -13.32 -14.14
CA GLU A 681 -43.34 -14.41 -13.41
C GLU A 681 -42.33 -15.52 -13.04
N SER A 682 -41.38 -15.85 -13.93
CA SER A 682 -40.35 -16.86 -13.70
C SER A 682 -39.43 -16.52 -12.53
N LEU A 683 -39.37 -15.26 -12.14
CA LEU A 683 -38.62 -14.75 -10.98
C LEU A 683 -39.41 -14.77 -9.68
N THR A 684 -40.71 -15.12 -9.73
CA THR A 684 -41.57 -15.24 -8.54
C THR A 684 -41.08 -16.40 -7.66
N GLY A 685 -40.90 -16.17 -6.37
CA GLY A 685 -40.38 -17.17 -5.44
C GLY A 685 -38.84 -17.35 -5.46
N ARG A 686 -38.14 -16.72 -6.39
CA ARG A 686 -36.66 -16.63 -6.37
C ARG A 686 -36.23 -15.47 -5.50
N ARG A 687 -35.05 -15.60 -4.88
CA ARG A 687 -34.44 -14.50 -4.13
C ARG A 687 -34.07 -13.37 -5.09
N ARG A 688 -34.54 -12.16 -4.79
CA ARG A 688 -34.27 -10.94 -5.58
C ARG A 688 -33.51 -9.93 -4.75
N THR A 689 -32.52 -9.33 -5.37
CA THR A 689 -31.82 -8.17 -4.80
C THR A 689 -32.65 -6.91 -4.96
N SER A 690 -32.32 -5.85 -4.22
CA SER A 690 -33.10 -4.58 -4.28
C SER A 690 -33.24 -4.02 -5.71
N TYR A 691 -32.14 -4.04 -6.50
CA TYR A 691 -32.12 -3.52 -7.88
C TYR A 691 -32.91 -4.40 -8.86
N ILE A 692 -32.84 -5.73 -8.70
CA ILE A 692 -33.66 -6.67 -9.51
C ILE A 692 -35.14 -6.48 -9.20
N ASP A 693 -35.49 -6.39 -7.92
CA ASP A 693 -36.88 -6.22 -7.49
C ASP A 693 -37.45 -4.87 -7.96
N THR A 694 -36.64 -3.80 -7.91
CA THR A 694 -37.01 -2.50 -8.46
C THR A 694 -37.28 -2.56 -9.96
N SER A 695 -36.35 -3.15 -10.76
CA SER A 695 -36.48 -3.24 -12.21
C SER A 695 -37.68 -4.08 -12.64
N ILE A 696 -37.92 -5.20 -11.96
CA ILE A 696 -39.08 -6.08 -12.25
C ILE A 696 -40.37 -5.36 -11.92
N ALA A 697 -40.49 -4.77 -10.74
CA ALA A 697 -41.69 -4.06 -10.33
C ALA A 697 -42.01 -2.87 -11.26
N LEU A 698 -40.98 -2.16 -11.72
CA LEU A 698 -41.16 -1.09 -12.72
C LEU A 698 -41.60 -1.65 -14.08
N THR A 699 -41.04 -2.77 -14.51
CA THR A 699 -41.44 -3.46 -15.76
C THR A 699 -42.91 -3.91 -15.69
N GLU A 700 -43.32 -4.50 -14.57
CA GLU A 700 -44.71 -4.89 -14.32
C GLU A 700 -45.67 -3.68 -14.27
N ALA A 701 -45.23 -2.55 -13.66
CA ALA A 701 -46.00 -1.32 -13.63
C ALA A 701 -46.23 -0.77 -15.04
N LEU A 702 -45.21 -0.76 -15.88
CA LEU A 702 -45.29 -0.29 -17.28
C LEU A 702 -46.15 -1.22 -18.14
N LEU A 703 -46.10 -2.54 -17.93
CA LEU A 703 -47.00 -3.49 -18.59
C LEU A 703 -48.47 -3.24 -18.20
N ALA A 704 -48.74 -3.11 -16.88
CA ALA A 704 -50.11 -2.81 -16.40
C ALA A 704 -50.62 -1.46 -16.90
N HIS A 705 -49.76 -0.44 -16.99
CA HIS A 705 -50.10 0.84 -17.59
C HIS A 705 -50.49 0.73 -19.07
N THR A 706 -49.71 -0.02 -19.84
CA THR A 706 -50.01 -0.28 -21.27
C THR A 706 -51.32 -1.08 -21.45
N ASP A 707 -51.58 -2.00 -20.54
CA ASP A 707 -52.80 -2.81 -20.54
C ASP A 707 -54.04 -2.06 -20.03
N GLY A 708 -53.88 -0.80 -19.54
CA GLY A 708 -54.99 0.05 -19.06
C GLY A 708 -55.45 -0.33 -17.66
N ASP A 709 -54.61 -0.93 -16.81
CA ASP A 709 -54.89 -1.23 -15.41
C ASP A 709 -54.13 -0.26 -14.48
N PRO A 710 -54.65 0.96 -14.19
CA PRO A 710 -53.98 1.94 -13.41
C PRO A 710 -53.85 1.58 -11.94
N ALA A 711 -54.66 0.69 -11.39
CA ALA A 711 -54.58 0.25 -10.02
C ALA A 711 -53.37 -0.65 -9.80
N THR A 712 -53.19 -1.67 -10.64
CA THR A 712 -52.00 -2.52 -10.59
C THR A 712 -50.72 -1.72 -10.94
N ALA A 713 -50.79 -0.80 -11.92
CA ALA A 713 -49.65 0.07 -12.27
C ALA A 713 -49.21 0.92 -11.05
N HIS A 714 -50.16 1.51 -10.29
CA HIS A 714 -49.87 2.29 -9.11
C HIS A 714 -49.25 1.45 -7.98
N GLU A 715 -49.82 0.25 -7.71
CA GLU A 715 -49.28 -0.67 -6.70
C GLU A 715 -47.83 -1.09 -7.01
N ARG A 716 -47.58 -1.44 -8.29
CA ARG A 716 -46.28 -1.91 -8.70
C ARG A 716 -45.20 -0.81 -8.71
N ILE A 717 -45.55 0.41 -9.11
CA ILE A 717 -44.59 1.52 -9.05
C ILE A 717 -44.30 1.95 -7.61
N GLU A 718 -45.30 1.95 -6.70
CA GLU A 718 -45.06 2.22 -5.28
C GLU A 718 -44.12 1.17 -4.67
N HIS A 719 -44.30 -0.10 -5.05
CA HIS A 719 -43.41 -1.18 -4.63
C HIS A 719 -41.97 -0.95 -5.19
N ALA A 720 -41.85 -0.58 -6.48
CA ALA A 720 -40.56 -0.30 -7.10
C ALA A 720 -39.81 0.84 -6.37
N VAL A 721 -40.50 1.94 -6.07
CA VAL A 721 -39.91 3.10 -5.39
C VAL A 721 -39.56 2.79 -3.93
N ASN A 722 -40.40 2.02 -3.23
CA ASN A 722 -40.10 1.58 -1.86
C ASN A 722 -38.82 0.73 -1.78
N ARG A 723 -38.54 -0.06 -2.83
CA ARG A 723 -37.29 -0.84 -2.93
C ARG A 723 -36.10 0.00 -3.37
N ALA A 724 -36.32 0.98 -4.25
CA ALA A 724 -35.29 1.83 -4.83
C ALA A 724 -34.74 2.88 -3.86
N ASN A 725 -35.61 3.58 -3.16
CA ASN A 725 -35.30 4.78 -2.38
C ASN A 725 -34.23 4.54 -1.29
N PRO A 726 -34.28 3.48 -0.47
CA PRO A 726 -33.29 3.24 0.58
C PRO A 726 -31.86 3.02 0.05
N GLN A 727 -31.74 2.52 -1.18
CA GLN A 727 -30.46 2.20 -1.82
C GLN A 727 -30.07 3.19 -2.94
N SER A 728 -30.89 4.22 -3.17
CA SER A 728 -30.74 5.21 -4.24
C SER A 728 -30.64 4.55 -5.63
N ILE A 729 -31.47 3.55 -5.91
CA ILE A 729 -31.50 2.88 -7.19
C ILE A 729 -32.26 3.76 -8.17
N LEU A 730 -31.54 4.34 -9.14
CA LEU A 730 -32.07 5.32 -10.09
C LEU A 730 -32.07 4.81 -11.53
N ARG A 731 -31.15 3.91 -11.87
CA ARG A 731 -30.96 3.41 -13.24
C ARG A 731 -32.24 2.93 -13.94
N PRO A 732 -33.15 2.12 -13.34
CA PRO A 732 -34.38 1.70 -13.99
C PRO A 732 -35.31 2.85 -14.37
N PHE A 733 -35.26 3.98 -13.64
CA PHE A 733 -36.08 5.17 -13.88
C PHE A 733 -35.42 6.20 -14.81
N ALA A 734 -34.16 5.99 -15.19
CA ALA A 734 -33.39 6.97 -15.98
C ALA A 734 -33.59 6.82 -17.50
N GLU A 735 -33.97 5.65 -17.98
CA GLU A 735 -34.31 5.45 -19.40
C GLU A 735 -35.59 6.19 -19.73
N TRP A 736 -35.47 7.19 -20.63
CA TRP A 736 -36.64 7.98 -21.02
C TRP A 736 -37.60 7.14 -21.87
N SER A 737 -38.90 7.21 -21.56
CA SER A 737 -39.98 6.78 -22.40
C SER A 737 -41.25 7.59 -22.11
N ASP A 738 -42.11 7.80 -23.12
CA ASP A 738 -43.37 8.49 -22.92
C ASP A 738 -44.25 7.77 -21.91
N ASP A 739 -44.27 6.43 -21.96
CA ASP A 739 -45.04 5.56 -21.02
C ASP A 739 -44.57 5.74 -19.58
N LEU A 740 -43.25 5.82 -19.35
CA LEU A 740 -42.70 6.02 -17.99
C LEU A 740 -43.02 7.45 -17.47
N ALA A 741 -42.90 8.46 -18.30
CA ALA A 741 -43.21 9.84 -17.93
C ALA A 741 -44.69 9.99 -17.55
N GLU A 742 -45.60 9.37 -18.33
CA GLU A 742 -47.03 9.35 -18.06
C GLU A 742 -47.36 8.60 -16.79
N LEU A 743 -46.79 7.39 -16.60
CA LEU A 743 -46.98 6.58 -15.40
C LEU A 743 -46.52 7.31 -14.14
N LEU A 744 -45.36 7.99 -14.14
CA LEU A 744 -44.88 8.76 -13.00
C LEU A 744 -45.81 9.94 -12.67
N ALA A 745 -46.34 10.64 -13.69
CA ALA A 745 -47.27 11.73 -13.51
C ALA A 745 -48.61 11.25 -12.91
N GLN A 746 -49.17 10.15 -13.42
CA GLN A 746 -50.38 9.54 -12.90
C GLN A 746 -50.19 9.05 -11.46
N HIS A 747 -49.09 8.39 -11.17
CA HIS A 747 -48.75 7.92 -9.82
C HIS A 747 -48.63 9.07 -8.83
N ALA A 748 -47.97 10.16 -9.21
CA ALA A 748 -47.88 11.38 -8.39
C ALA A 748 -49.26 11.96 -8.08
N ALA A 749 -50.19 11.96 -9.06
CA ALA A 749 -51.54 12.44 -8.87
C ALA A 749 -52.39 11.60 -7.93
N TRP A 750 -52.12 10.30 -7.85
CA TRP A 750 -52.82 9.37 -6.90
C TRP A 750 -52.29 9.52 -5.46
N GLY A 751 -51.09 10.05 -5.31
CA GLY A 751 -50.40 10.18 -4.02
C GLY A 751 -49.45 9.03 -3.73
N THR A 752 -48.32 9.32 -3.13
CA THR A 752 -47.23 8.36 -2.84
C THR A 752 -46.57 8.69 -1.50
N ALA A 753 -46.10 7.66 -0.80
CA ALA A 753 -45.28 7.83 0.40
C ALA A 753 -43.86 8.40 0.05
N HIS A 754 -43.48 8.44 -1.23
CA HIS A 754 -42.16 8.81 -1.73
C HIS A 754 -42.19 10.03 -2.64
N GLU A 755 -43.01 11.05 -2.30
CA GLU A 755 -43.19 12.24 -3.13
C GLU A 755 -41.89 12.92 -3.59
N PRO A 756 -40.84 13.12 -2.75
CA PRO A 756 -39.59 13.71 -3.20
C PRO A 756 -38.87 12.88 -4.29
N PHE A 757 -38.90 11.56 -4.18
CA PHE A 757 -38.29 10.66 -5.16
C PHE A 757 -39.01 10.74 -6.51
N ILE A 758 -40.34 10.66 -6.51
CA ILE A 758 -41.18 10.74 -7.71
C ILE A 758 -41.05 12.11 -8.38
N ALA A 759 -41.11 13.20 -7.60
CA ALA A 759 -40.94 14.56 -8.13
C ALA A 759 -39.57 14.75 -8.82
N ALA A 760 -38.49 14.24 -8.22
CA ALA A 760 -37.17 14.30 -8.81
C ALA A 760 -37.10 13.49 -10.14
N ARG A 761 -37.66 12.30 -10.21
CA ARG A 761 -37.70 11.47 -11.43
C ARG A 761 -38.57 12.10 -12.53
N THR A 762 -39.71 12.66 -12.18
CA THR A 762 -40.57 13.36 -13.14
C THR A 762 -39.87 14.58 -13.74
N ALA A 763 -39.16 15.36 -12.94
CA ALA A 763 -38.37 16.50 -13.41
C ALA A 763 -37.22 16.08 -14.33
N GLU A 764 -36.57 14.97 -14.04
CA GLU A 764 -35.50 14.41 -14.87
C GLU A 764 -36.02 13.89 -16.21
N GLN A 765 -37.15 13.15 -16.22
CA GLN A 765 -37.80 12.71 -17.44
C GLN A 765 -38.17 13.91 -18.34
N ALA A 766 -38.70 14.99 -17.75
CA ALA A 766 -39.00 16.23 -18.51
C ALA A 766 -37.73 16.88 -19.10
N SER A 767 -36.63 16.90 -18.35
CA SER A 767 -35.33 17.41 -18.83
C SER A 767 -34.73 16.53 -19.93
N ASN A 768 -34.83 15.22 -19.83
CA ASN A 768 -34.35 14.28 -20.84
C ASN A 768 -35.19 14.38 -22.12
N HIS A 769 -36.50 14.57 -21.99
CA HIS A 769 -37.38 14.85 -23.13
C HIS A 769 -36.96 16.14 -23.86
N ALA A 770 -36.70 17.22 -23.11
CA ALA A 770 -36.25 18.48 -23.70
C ALA A 770 -34.90 18.35 -24.42
N ARG A 771 -33.95 17.61 -23.86
CA ARG A 771 -32.64 17.31 -24.50
C ARG A 771 -32.79 16.46 -25.76
N GLN A 772 -33.61 15.41 -25.74
CA GLN A 772 -33.82 14.53 -26.91
C GLN A 772 -34.58 15.26 -28.02
N SER A 773 -35.54 16.11 -27.69
CA SER A 773 -36.23 16.95 -28.65
C SER A 773 -35.29 17.95 -29.34
N HIS A 774 -34.28 18.47 -28.58
CA HIS A 774 -33.21 19.32 -29.16
C HIS A 774 -32.23 18.47 -29.99
N SER A 775 -31.83 17.26 -29.53
CA SER A 775 -30.89 16.38 -30.23
C SER A 775 -31.45 15.80 -31.54
N LYS A 776 -32.74 15.55 -31.63
CA LYS A 776 -33.40 15.17 -32.91
C LYS A 776 -33.18 16.17 -34.03
N TRP A 777 -32.85 17.41 -33.71
CA TRP A 777 -32.60 18.51 -34.61
C TRP A 777 -31.17 18.98 -34.71
N ASP A 778 -30.22 18.32 -33.94
CA ASP A 778 -28.81 18.68 -33.97
C ASP A 778 -28.17 18.25 -35.28
N LEU A 779 -28.02 19.24 -36.15
CA LEU A 779 -27.19 19.10 -37.33
C LEU A 779 -25.71 19.08 -36.89
N THR A 780 -24.94 18.15 -37.42
CA THR A 780 -23.48 18.14 -37.24
C THR A 780 -22.89 19.44 -37.81
N GLU A 781 -21.69 19.81 -37.39
CA GLU A 781 -21.01 21.03 -37.87
C GLU A 781 -20.92 21.03 -39.40
N ARG A 782 -20.68 19.87 -40.03
CA ARG A 782 -20.66 19.70 -41.49
C ARG A 782 -22.04 19.81 -42.13
N GLU A 783 -23.09 19.36 -41.45
CA GLU A 783 -24.48 19.53 -41.93
C GLU A 783 -24.94 20.99 -41.75
N ARG A 784 -24.52 21.74 -40.70
CA ARG A 784 -24.78 23.16 -40.55
C ARG A 784 -24.07 23.97 -41.64
N GLU A 785 -22.82 23.67 -41.93
CA GLU A 785 -22.05 24.28 -42.99
C GLU A 785 -22.73 24.05 -44.36
N LEU A 786 -23.18 22.82 -44.64
CA LEU A 786 -23.91 22.52 -45.83
C LEU A 786 -25.27 23.25 -45.88
N LEU A 787 -26.00 23.30 -44.77
CA LEU A 787 -27.28 23.98 -44.68
C LEU A 787 -27.14 25.49 -44.97
N ALA A 788 -26.05 26.13 -44.50
CA ALA A 788 -25.71 27.53 -44.82
C ALA A 788 -25.49 27.70 -46.33
N HIS A 789 -24.82 26.76 -46.98
CA HIS A 789 -24.64 26.81 -48.45
C HIS A 789 -25.94 26.51 -49.22
N LEU A 790 -26.87 25.75 -48.66
CA LEU A 790 -28.20 25.54 -49.24
C LEU A 790 -29.04 26.81 -49.29
N ARG A 791 -28.69 27.83 -48.49
CA ARG A 791 -29.33 29.16 -48.54
C ARG A 791 -28.95 29.95 -49.80
N SER A 792 -27.83 29.64 -50.41
CA SER A 792 -27.39 30.33 -51.66
C SER A 792 -28.02 29.69 -52.87
N MET A 793 -27.95 30.38 -54.05
CA MET A 793 -28.46 29.84 -55.31
C MET A 793 -27.58 28.76 -55.94
N LYS A 794 -26.60 28.25 -55.20
CA LYS A 794 -25.64 27.24 -55.68
C LYS A 794 -26.31 25.89 -55.97
N THR A 795 -25.90 25.24 -57.05
CA THR A 795 -26.22 23.85 -57.33
C THR A 795 -25.45 22.88 -56.42
N VAL A 796 -25.92 21.65 -56.35
CA VAL A 796 -25.25 20.57 -55.58
C VAL A 796 -23.78 20.39 -56.01
N ALA A 797 -23.52 20.52 -57.32
CA ALA A 797 -22.18 20.40 -57.87
C ALA A 797 -21.25 21.55 -57.44
N GLU A 798 -21.75 22.77 -57.44
CA GLU A 798 -21.01 23.95 -56.95
C GLU A 798 -20.78 23.94 -55.43
N ILE A 799 -21.73 23.41 -54.66
CA ILE A 799 -21.55 23.21 -53.21
C ILE A 799 -20.47 22.14 -52.95
N ALA A 800 -20.48 21.08 -53.74
CA ALA A 800 -19.45 20.02 -53.66
C ALA A 800 -18.05 20.55 -53.92
N GLN A 801 -17.89 21.45 -54.92
CA GLN A 801 -16.64 22.15 -55.16
C GLN A 801 -16.21 23.07 -54.01
N VAL A 802 -17.12 23.84 -53.44
CA VAL A 802 -16.83 24.78 -52.33
C VAL A 802 -16.43 24.03 -51.07
N LEU A 803 -17.06 22.89 -50.79
CA LEU A 803 -16.81 22.08 -49.61
C LEU A 803 -15.70 21.03 -49.78
N PHE A 804 -15.10 20.95 -50.99
CA PHE A 804 -14.06 19.97 -51.35
C PHE A 804 -14.49 18.52 -51.10
N VAL A 805 -15.73 18.16 -51.41
CA VAL A 805 -16.32 16.83 -51.27
C VAL A 805 -16.95 16.33 -52.57
N SER A 806 -17.29 15.01 -52.65
CA SER A 806 -18.00 14.48 -53.83
C SER A 806 -19.47 14.95 -53.88
N VAL A 807 -20.04 15.03 -55.07
CA VAL A 807 -21.47 15.33 -55.27
C VAL A 807 -22.36 14.35 -54.50
N ASN A 808 -21.95 13.06 -54.45
CA ASN A 808 -22.68 12.04 -53.70
C ASN A 808 -22.64 12.29 -52.19
N THR A 809 -21.52 12.76 -51.66
CA THR A 809 -21.39 13.14 -50.24
C THR A 809 -22.35 14.31 -49.91
N VAL A 810 -22.43 15.32 -50.76
CA VAL A 810 -23.39 16.45 -50.57
C VAL A 810 -24.84 15.96 -50.58
N LYS A 811 -25.19 15.05 -51.51
CA LYS A 811 -26.55 14.45 -51.56
C LYS A 811 -26.88 13.64 -50.31
N SER A 812 -25.93 12.87 -49.80
CA SER A 812 -26.10 12.10 -48.59
C SER A 812 -26.34 13.01 -47.35
N HIS A 813 -25.52 14.06 -47.19
CA HIS A 813 -25.75 15.05 -46.15
C HIS A 813 -27.05 15.84 -46.31
N GLN A 814 -27.48 16.16 -47.53
CA GLN A 814 -28.77 16.77 -47.80
C GLN A 814 -29.93 15.91 -47.33
N GLN A 815 -29.87 14.60 -47.64
CA GLN A 815 -30.92 13.65 -47.20
C GLN A 815 -30.94 13.54 -45.69
N SER A 816 -29.76 13.51 -45.04
CA SER A 816 -29.64 13.50 -43.59
C SER A 816 -30.23 14.76 -42.97
N ILE A 817 -29.92 15.96 -43.52
CA ILE A 817 -30.47 17.27 -43.06
C ILE A 817 -32.01 17.24 -43.23
N TYR A 818 -32.56 16.84 -44.37
CA TYR A 818 -34.00 16.82 -44.60
C TYR A 818 -34.70 15.87 -43.66
N ARG A 819 -34.15 14.67 -43.42
CA ARG A 819 -34.65 13.73 -42.44
C ARG A 819 -34.64 14.29 -41.02
N LYS A 820 -33.51 14.91 -40.61
CA LYS A 820 -33.36 15.53 -39.27
C LYS A 820 -34.31 16.72 -39.07
N LEU A 821 -34.55 17.51 -40.09
CA LEU A 821 -35.46 18.66 -40.02
C LEU A 821 -36.92 18.30 -40.27
N GLY A 822 -37.20 17.06 -40.68
CA GLY A 822 -38.57 16.64 -41.10
C GLY A 822 -39.05 17.35 -42.36
N ALA A 823 -38.12 17.72 -43.24
CA ALA A 823 -38.42 18.49 -44.46
C ALA A 823 -38.50 17.60 -45.71
N ALA A 824 -39.47 17.81 -46.56
CA ALA A 824 -39.62 17.12 -47.84
C ALA A 824 -38.66 17.64 -48.94
N GLY A 825 -37.95 18.75 -48.70
CA GLY A 825 -37.00 19.32 -49.65
C GLY A 825 -36.30 20.61 -49.18
N ARG A 826 -35.43 21.15 -50.08
CA ARG A 826 -34.56 22.30 -49.81
C ARG A 826 -35.28 23.52 -49.25
N ARG A 827 -36.39 23.95 -49.89
CA ARG A 827 -37.17 25.12 -49.47
C ARG A 827 -37.74 24.95 -48.07
N GLU A 828 -38.28 23.81 -47.79
CA GLU A 828 -38.89 23.50 -46.50
C GLU A 828 -37.85 23.37 -45.41
N ALA A 829 -36.71 22.70 -45.70
CA ALA A 829 -35.58 22.65 -44.77
C ALA A 829 -35.05 24.02 -44.36
N LEU A 830 -34.91 24.92 -45.30
CA LEU A 830 -34.50 26.31 -45.02
C LEU A 830 -35.52 27.07 -44.19
N ARG A 831 -36.84 26.94 -44.52
CA ARG A 831 -37.89 27.57 -43.72
C ARG A 831 -37.87 27.13 -42.26
N ILE A 832 -37.82 25.80 -42.07
CA ILE A 832 -37.76 25.21 -40.72
C ILE A 832 -36.48 25.62 -39.99
N ALA A 833 -35.34 25.70 -40.71
CA ALA A 833 -34.07 26.10 -40.08
C ALA A 833 -34.08 27.56 -39.58
N VAL A 834 -34.72 28.45 -40.37
CA VAL A 834 -34.92 29.87 -39.99
C VAL A 834 -35.94 30.01 -38.82
N GLU A 835 -37.09 29.34 -38.92
CA GLU A 835 -38.13 29.34 -37.87
C GLU A 835 -37.57 28.83 -36.51
N ARG A 836 -36.54 28.00 -36.52
CA ARG A 836 -35.94 27.41 -35.35
C ARG A 836 -34.61 28.05 -34.92
N GLY A 837 -34.17 29.12 -35.59
CA GLY A 837 -32.92 29.81 -35.26
C GLY A 837 -31.63 29.01 -35.49
N ILE A 838 -31.66 28.03 -36.39
CA ILE A 838 -30.47 27.21 -36.78
C ILE A 838 -29.65 27.98 -37.87
N LEU A 839 -30.31 28.86 -38.64
CA LEU A 839 -29.74 29.73 -39.66
C LEU A 839 -29.97 31.18 -39.35
#